data_d45c3523967f230585d9aa76d028479c
#
_entry.id   d45c3523967f230585d9aa76d028479c
#
_cell.length_a   1.000
_cell.length_b   1.000
_cell.length_c   1.000
_cell.angle_alpha   90.00
_cell.angle_beta   90.00
_cell.angle_gamma   90.00
#
_symmetry.space_group_name_H-M   'P 1'
#
loop_
_entity.id
_entity.type
_entity.pdbx_description
1 polymer ?
#
loop_
_entity_poly.entity_id
_entity_poly.type
_entity_poly.pdbx_seq_one_letter_code
_entity_poly.pdbx_strand_id
1 'polypeptide(L)'
;IAGLFAECGMPELAAFDSENAMNLANSNINPEIRSYDLLRLLTALIDCSMLNQARVVAEKTAYAIENIYGTAEQLELLGSLVSIVSRGGLVEETQDAAEIIIQISRHISSPIQCTIILSNAANALLRVGLIGQAGVVSRKVKEAAQQAITDAESLYYPRERAATLVKMARALVEVGLIDEAKKIAESARCVGQLNDYPLQHAEVLVKVVDSLVDVGLIDLLTQVIHKAVQVADEMSDSRSRNGMLYDLTIALANGGQAELAKYVGEQIDSSRTRAEASVNVVSAFVAMGMYMRAARISEGIDLELQRSKAYSKIVVALISRGRTAEAEMFARQSCQIDEQSSEPLNYGHFLVELSEMLVSGGIIDLSIQVAEQISVPELRINALVNVVKSLIARNQKSKVDQVSRRVCSYAKRVDSENVREHAFASLSGVLAEGGYLESSYEIALMINENNVQALALSKLAISIFSSGNAQQAREVFLEACGIAEEIDDVGSRAEVLANIAGALVQTDMLELAQDIANRSQRAAEMYVAEPWSEQVQARIARVLADAGFIEQACLLAKLINDSILRVEVLIKVVQAMINAGSVKSGYQFAEKIRDDLWICDSAIFKIADQLTEDGCIEWGMDFVRLLPSYRSSLDVRRKILELLVRSARFDDAANEIVLQLGISGGSFHTLNQVAACNRFLARFCCDTVRAHGGSLHVEKWMELARRALIYSWLYGESLWDSYDVLLLVAPEFAERV
;
A
#
# COMPACT_ATOMS: atom_id res chain seq x y z
N ILE A 1 -16.05 22.38 3.68
CA ILE A 1 -15.76 23.68 3.02
C ILE A 1 -15.36 24.69 4.08
N ALA A 2 -16.20 24.97 5.08
CA ALA A 2 -15.86 25.85 6.19
C ALA A 2 -14.49 25.46 6.83
N GLY A 3 -14.23 24.17 7.01
CA GLY A 3 -12.96 23.67 7.49
C GLY A 3 -11.78 23.99 6.57
N LEU A 4 -11.98 23.83 5.27
CA LEU A 4 -10.94 24.14 4.29
C LEU A 4 -10.63 25.65 4.23
N PHE A 5 -11.63 26.52 4.41
CA PHE A 5 -11.40 27.97 4.55
C PHE A 5 -10.64 28.29 5.84
N ALA A 6 -10.91 27.57 6.93
CA ALA A 6 -10.15 27.75 8.17
C ALA A 6 -8.69 27.34 8.02
N GLU A 7 -8.40 26.18 7.39
CA GLU A 7 -7.04 25.73 7.08
C GLU A 7 -6.29 26.69 6.15
N CYS A 8 -6.99 27.35 5.23
CA CYS A 8 -6.42 28.37 4.34
C CYS A 8 -6.27 29.75 4.99
N GLY A 9 -6.54 29.90 6.28
CA GLY A 9 -6.42 31.16 6.99
C GLY A 9 -7.48 32.21 6.63
N MET A 10 -8.68 31.80 6.20
CA MET A 10 -9.82 32.65 5.83
C MET A 10 -11.00 32.47 6.80
N PRO A 11 -10.87 32.91 8.07
CA PRO A 11 -11.84 32.62 9.11
C PRO A 11 -13.23 33.25 8.87
N GLU A 12 -13.30 34.38 8.18
CA GLU A 12 -14.59 35.04 7.88
C GLU A 12 -15.41 34.25 6.87
N LEU A 13 -14.76 33.73 5.81
CA LEU A 13 -15.43 32.86 4.84
C LEU A 13 -15.80 31.52 5.44
N ALA A 14 -14.95 30.99 6.29
CA ALA A 14 -15.24 29.75 7.02
C ALA A 14 -16.46 29.92 7.96
N ALA A 15 -16.58 31.06 8.62
CA ALA A 15 -17.72 31.38 9.48
C ALA A 15 -19.02 31.52 8.66
N PHE A 16 -18.96 32.23 7.54
CA PHE A 16 -20.11 32.41 6.64
C PHE A 16 -20.60 31.08 6.06
N ASP A 17 -19.70 30.23 5.60
CA ASP A 17 -20.07 28.92 5.07
C ASP A 17 -20.61 27.97 6.13
N SER A 18 -20.09 28.05 7.35
CA SER A 18 -20.65 27.25 8.46
C SER A 18 -22.06 27.65 8.83
N GLU A 19 -22.37 28.95 8.74
CA GLU A 19 -23.72 29.49 8.95
C GLU A 19 -24.70 29.04 7.84
N ASN A 20 -24.26 29.06 6.59
CA ASN A 20 -25.04 28.58 5.45
C ASN A 20 -25.30 27.07 5.52
N ALA A 21 -24.27 26.28 5.80
CA ALA A 21 -24.42 24.84 5.97
C ALA A 21 -25.36 24.49 7.14
N MET A 22 -25.28 25.25 8.23
CA MET A 22 -26.17 25.10 9.36
C MET A 22 -27.64 25.46 9.02
N ASN A 23 -27.86 26.55 8.28
CA ASN A 23 -29.19 26.95 7.83
C ASN A 23 -29.80 25.90 6.90
N LEU A 24 -28.99 25.32 6.02
CA LEU A 24 -29.41 24.25 5.14
C LEU A 24 -29.75 22.98 5.89
N ALA A 25 -28.93 22.53 6.80
CA ALA A 25 -29.23 21.38 7.65
C ALA A 25 -30.53 21.60 8.42
N ASN A 26 -30.74 22.84 8.94
CA ASN A 26 -32.00 23.19 9.64
C ASN A 26 -33.23 23.23 8.74
N SER A 27 -33.07 23.44 7.42
CA SER A 27 -34.19 23.41 6.47
C SER A 27 -34.71 22.01 6.20
N ASN A 28 -33.98 20.99 6.57
CA ASN A 28 -34.42 19.62 6.40
C ASN A 28 -35.60 19.30 7.33
N ILE A 29 -36.72 18.86 6.74
CA ILE A 29 -37.97 18.57 7.47
C ILE A 29 -37.80 17.34 8.36
N ASN A 30 -36.96 16.35 7.93
CA ASN A 30 -36.72 15.16 8.73
C ASN A 30 -35.67 15.46 9.83
N PRO A 31 -36.05 15.39 11.13
CA PRO A 31 -35.14 15.72 12.22
C PRO A 31 -33.93 14.74 12.33
N GLU A 32 -34.07 13.50 11.90
CA GLU A 32 -33.03 12.51 11.92
C GLU A 32 -31.94 12.88 10.91
N ILE A 33 -32.30 13.13 9.63
CA ILE A 33 -31.34 13.55 8.58
C ILE A 33 -30.72 14.88 8.97
N ARG A 34 -31.49 15.83 9.49
CA ARG A 34 -30.99 17.10 10.02
C ARG A 34 -29.89 16.90 11.06
N SER A 35 -30.10 15.98 11.99
CA SER A 35 -29.14 15.70 13.06
C SER A 35 -27.85 15.08 12.52
N TYR A 36 -27.89 14.17 11.54
CA TYR A 36 -26.73 13.63 10.87
C TYR A 36 -25.92 14.70 10.12
N ASP A 37 -26.58 15.59 9.42
CA ASP A 37 -25.93 16.68 8.68
C ASP A 37 -25.24 17.66 9.64
N LEU A 38 -25.90 18.01 10.74
CA LEU A 38 -25.33 18.87 11.78
C LEU A 38 -24.15 18.21 12.50
N LEU A 39 -24.19 16.90 12.78
CA LEU A 39 -23.07 16.17 13.38
C LEU A 39 -21.86 16.13 12.44
N ARG A 40 -22.05 15.97 11.14
CA ARG A 40 -20.97 16.05 10.15
C ARG A 40 -20.36 17.44 10.10
N LEU A 41 -21.18 18.47 10.10
CA LEU A 41 -20.71 19.85 10.14
C LEU A 41 -19.92 20.13 11.43
N LEU A 42 -20.45 19.71 12.57
CA LEU A 42 -19.81 19.85 13.88
C LEU A 42 -18.44 19.16 13.91
N THR A 43 -18.34 17.95 13.38
CA THR A 43 -17.06 17.22 13.28
C THR A 43 -16.05 18.02 12.47
N ALA A 44 -16.43 18.50 11.29
CA ALA A 44 -15.55 19.29 10.44
C ALA A 44 -15.09 20.60 11.12
N LEU A 45 -15.98 21.29 11.84
CA LEU A 45 -15.65 22.52 12.54
C LEU A 45 -14.66 22.30 13.70
N ILE A 46 -14.81 21.19 14.43
CA ILE A 46 -13.90 20.82 15.52
C ILE A 46 -12.54 20.42 14.96
N ASP A 47 -12.49 19.59 13.92
CA ASP A 47 -11.26 19.16 13.27
C ASP A 47 -10.46 20.36 12.70
N CYS A 48 -11.16 21.44 12.34
CA CYS A 48 -10.54 22.71 11.90
C CYS A 48 -10.37 23.75 13.00
N SER A 49 -10.59 23.40 14.26
CA SER A 49 -10.47 24.29 15.44
C SER A 49 -11.37 25.51 15.43
N MET A 50 -12.49 25.48 14.71
CA MET A 50 -13.50 26.57 14.65
C MET A 50 -14.47 26.47 15.82
N LEU A 51 -14.00 26.62 17.05
CA LEU A 51 -14.76 26.29 18.26
C LEU A 51 -15.99 27.17 18.49
N ASN A 52 -15.97 28.43 18.08
CA ASN A 52 -17.13 29.33 18.24
C ASN A 52 -18.32 28.89 17.37
N GLN A 53 -18.09 28.52 16.12
CA GLN A 53 -19.09 28.01 15.22
C GLN A 53 -19.53 26.59 15.64
N ALA A 54 -18.57 25.76 16.09
CA ALA A 54 -18.86 24.42 16.61
C ALA A 54 -19.84 24.46 17.79
N ARG A 55 -19.75 25.45 18.70
CA ARG A 55 -20.71 25.65 19.81
C ARG A 55 -22.14 25.85 19.30
N VAL A 56 -22.33 26.79 18.39
CA VAL A 56 -23.64 27.08 17.81
C VAL A 56 -24.25 25.87 17.11
N VAL A 57 -23.40 25.12 16.37
CA VAL A 57 -23.87 23.89 15.70
C VAL A 57 -24.17 22.80 16.70
N ALA A 58 -23.41 22.66 17.78
CA ALA A 58 -23.66 21.67 18.84
C ALA A 58 -25.02 21.89 19.53
N GLU A 59 -25.36 23.14 19.90
CA GLU A 59 -26.66 23.49 20.49
C GLU A 59 -27.80 23.12 19.53
N LYS A 60 -27.69 23.48 18.25
CA LYS A 60 -28.71 23.16 17.25
C LYS A 60 -28.81 21.66 16.97
N THR A 61 -27.71 20.95 17.02
CA THR A 61 -27.67 19.50 16.89
C THR A 61 -28.42 18.83 18.06
N ALA A 62 -28.15 19.27 19.29
CA ALA A 62 -28.86 18.77 20.48
C ALA A 62 -30.35 18.98 20.35
N TYR A 63 -30.79 20.20 19.98
CA TYR A 63 -32.19 20.51 19.76
C TYR A 63 -32.83 19.67 18.63
N ALA A 64 -32.13 19.44 17.53
CA ALA A 64 -32.61 18.61 16.43
C ALA A 64 -32.82 17.15 16.88
N ILE A 65 -31.90 16.62 17.67
CA ILE A 65 -31.94 15.23 18.18
C ILE A 65 -33.13 15.09 19.19
N GLU A 66 -33.37 16.07 20.03
CA GLU A 66 -34.52 16.04 20.96
C GLU A 66 -35.88 15.89 20.26
N ASN A 67 -35.98 16.35 19.01
CA ASN A 67 -37.22 16.29 18.21
C ASN A 67 -37.37 15.01 17.38
N ILE A 68 -36.50 14.02 17.53
CA ILE A 68 -36.59 12.74 16.82
C ILE A 68 -37.60 11.82 17.52
N TYR A 69 -38.48 11.22 16.73
CA TYR A 69 -39.44 10.21 17.20
C TYR A 69 -38.77 8.83 17.19
N GLY A 70 -38.10 8.49 18.27
CA GLY A 70 -37.45 7.20 18.42
C GLY A 70 -36.29 7.27 19.42
N THR A 71 -36.44 6.58 20.56
CA THR A 71 -35.45 6.66 21.64
C THR A 71 -34.12 6.01 21.28
N ALA A 72 -34.07 5.01 20.38
CA ALA A 72 -32.85 4.32 19.99
C ALA A 72 -32.00 5.21 19.08
N GLU A 73 -32.59 5.80 18.06
CA GLU A 73 -31.93 6.72 17.10
C GLU A 73 -31.47 8.00 17.81
N GLN A 74 -32.32 8.56 18.71
CA GLN A 74 -31.91 9.71 19.52
C GLN A 74 -30.64 9.46 20.30
N LEU A 75 -30.51 8.27 20.89
CA LEU A 75 -29.38 7.92 21.73
C LEU A 75 -28.09 7.69 20.96
N GLU A 76 -28.17 7.07 19.80
CA GLU A 76 -27.01 6.89 18.93
C GLU A 76 -26.44 8.24 18.51
N LEU A 77 -27.31 9.17 18.12
CA LEU A 77 -26.95 10.52 17.71
C LEU A 77 -26.42 11.37 18.88
N LEU A 78 -27.01 11.25 20.06
CA LEU A 78 -26.52 11.92 21.28
C LEU A 78 -25.15 11.35 21.72
N GLY A 79 -24.96 10.03 21.63
CA GLY A 79 -23.65 9.40 21.88
C GLY A 79 -22.58 9.93 20.95
N SER A 80 -22.91 10.13 19.68
CA SER A 80 -22.06 10.74 18.68
C SER A 80 -21.78 12.21 19.01
N LEU A 81 -22.82 12.99 19.33
CA LEU A 81 -22.72 14.40 19.70
C LEU A 81 -21.75 14.59 20.89
N VAL A 82 -21.99 13.88 22.00
CA VAL A 82 -21.18 14.01 23.21
C VAL A 82 -19.70 13.63 22.98
N SER A 83 -19.45 12.61 22.15
CA SER A 83 -18.11 12.22 21.76
C SER A 83 -17.37 13.29 20.94
N ILE A 84 -18.10 13.92 20.00
CA ILE A 84 -17.54 14.95 19.11
C ILE A 84 -17.24 16.23 19.91
N VAL A 85 -18.19 16.75 20.70
CA VAL A 85 -18.02 17.98 21.49
C VAL A 85 -16.94 17.83 22.57
N SER A 86 -16.81 16.65 23.20
CA SER A 86 -15.75 16.39 24.18
C SER A 86 -14.36 16.35 23.55
N ARG A 87 -14.24 15.82 22.33
CA ARG A 87 -13.01 15.82 21.55
C ARG A 87 -12.56 17.26 21.20
N GLY A 88 -13.52 18.14 20.92
CA GLY A 88 -13.28 19.56 20.70
C GLY A 88 -13.00 20.37 21.96
N GLY A 89 -13.06 19.76 23.15
CA GLY A 89 -12.88 20.47 24.44
C GLY A 89 -14.01 21.46 24.77
N LEU A 90 -15.20 21.29 24.17
CA LEU A 90 -16.38 22.13 24.39
C LEU A 90 -17.07 21.71 25.70
N VAL A 91 -16.69 22.34 26.83
CA VAL A 91 -17.06 21.91 28.19
C VAL A 91 -18.56 22.03 28.45
N GLU A 92 -19.15 23.19 28.15
CA GLU A 92 -20.58 23.48 28.39
C GLU A 92 -21.47 22.57 27.52
N GLU A 93 -21.17 22.46 26.22
CA GLU A 93 -21.90 21.65 25.25
C GLU A 93 -21.79 20.14 25.57
N THR A 94 -20.64 19.72 26.12
CA THR A 94 -20.46 18.33 26.59
C THR A 94 -21.33 18.07 27.82
N GLN A 95 -21.46 19.03 28.73
CA GLN A 95 -22.30 18.95 29.89
C GLN A 95 -23.78 18.87 29.49
N ASP A 96 -24.25 19.79 28.64
CA ASP A 96 -25.65 19.85 28.18
C ASP A 96 -26.05 18.56 27.46
N ALA A 97 -25.20 18.08 26.52
CA ALA A 97 -25.45 16.81 25.83
C ALA A 97 -25.48 15.60 26.78
N ALA A 98 -24.65 15.58 27.81
CA ALA A 98 -24.69 14.54 28.84
C ALA A 98 -25.94 14.62 29.71
N GLU A 99 -26.45 15.81 30.02
CA GLU A 99 -27.70 16.00 30.76
C GLU A 99 -28.90 15.51 29.96
N ILE A 100 -28.96 15.79 28.66
CA ILE A 100 -29.99 15.27 27.75
C ILE A 100 -29.92 13.73 27.71
N ILE A 101 -28.73 13.12 27.59
CA ILE A 101 -28.57 11.67 27.67
C ILE A 101 -29.14 11.10 28.98
N ILE A 102 -28.86 11.76 30.10
CA ILE A 102 -29.38 11.35 31.43
C ILE A 102 -30.90 11.40 31.48
N GLN A 103 -31.53 12.42 30.89
CA GLN A 103 -32.97 12.54 30.85
C GLN A 103 -33.63 11.46 29.98
N ILE A 104 -33.13 11.29 28.76
CA ILE A 104 -33.67 10.29 27.82
C ILE A 104 -33.42 8.87 28.32
N SER A 105 -32.30 8.63 28.99
CA SER A 105 -31.94 7.30 29.54
C SER A 105 -33.05 6.73 30.47
N ARG A 106 -33.89 7.57 31.04
CA ARG A 106 -35.03 7.14 31.90
C ARG A 106 -36.17 6.49 31.11
N HIS A 107 -36.23 6.73 29.83
CA HIS A 107 -37.27 6.26 28.92
C HIS A 107 -36.82 5.12 28.01
N ILE A 108 -35.57 4.65 28.19
CA ILE A 108 -35.02 3.57 27.39
C ILE A 108 -35.48 2.23 27.92
N SER A 109 -36.07 1.42 27.04
CA SER A 109 -36.45 0.06 27.35
C SER A 109 -35.30 -0.95 27.29
N SER A 110 -34.15 -0.60 26.66
CA SER A 110 -33.00 -1.47 26.54
C SER A 110 -31.85 -1.05 27.47
N PRO A 111 -31.65 -1.72 28.60
CA PRO A 111 -30.57 -1.43 29.54
C PRO A 111 -29.16 -1.56 28.91
N ILE A 112 -28.99 -2.39 27.88
CA ILE A 112 -27.75 -2.55 27.12
C ILE A 112 -27.37 -1.25 26.43
N GLN A 113 -28.25 -0.68 25.63
CA GLN A 113 -28.05 0.61 24.96
C GLN A 113 -27.85 1.74 25.97
N CYS A 114 -28.62 1.74 27.02
CA CYS A 114 -28.52 2.69 28.12
C CYS A 114 -27.10 2.66 28.74
N THR A 115 -26.57 1.49 29.02
CA THR A 115 -25.19 1.33 29.59
C THR A 115 -24.12 1.89 28.67
N ILE A 116 -24.15 1.55 27.37
CA ILE A 116 -23.16 2.01 26.41
C ILE A 116 -23.18 3.54 26.30
N ILE A 117 -24.33 4.14 26.16
CA ILE A 117 -24.46 5.58 25.94
C ILE A 117 -24.13 6.39 27.17
N LEU A 118 -24.58 5.96 28.35
CA LEU A 118 -24.21 6.60 29.61
C LEU A 118 -22.69 6.47 29.86
N SER A 119 -22.05 5.36 29.47
CA SER A 119 -20.59 5.21 29.55
C SER A 119 -19.88 6.21 28.63
N ASN A 120 -20.37 6.38 27.40
CA ASN A 120 -19.80 7.37 26.47
C ASN A 120 -19.94 8.80 27.04
N ALA A 121 -21.09 9.13 27.63
CA ALA A 121 -21.31 10.42 28.27
C ALA A 121 -20.38 10.63 29.48
N ALA A 122 -20.23 9.64 30.35
CA ALA A 122 -19.31 9.72 31.49
C ALA A 122 -17.83 9.88 31.05
N ASN A 123 -17.41 9.14 30.02
CA ASN A 123 -16.05 9.26 29.46
C ASN A 123 -15.82 10.64 28.83
N ALA A 124 -16.81 11.18 28.11
CA ALA A 124 -16.73 12.51 27.53
C ALA A 124 -16.57 13.60 28.62
N LEU A 125 -17.36 13.51 29.71
CA LEU A 125 -17.26 14.41 30.86
C LEU A 125 -15.88 14.33 31.55
N LEU A 126 -15.29 13.12 31.67
CA LEU A 126 -13.94 12.94 32.19
C LEU A 126 -12.89 13.62 31.31
N ARG A 127 -13.02 13.49 29.97
CA ARG A 127 -12.09 14.12 29.01
C ARG A 127 -12.06 15.64 29.13
N VAL A 128 -13.20 16.27 29.38
CA VAL A 128 -13.27 17.73 29.56
C VAL A 128 -13.07 18.19 31.02
N GLY A 129 -12.72 17.27 31.93
CA GLY A 129 -12.36 17.59 33.31
C GLY A 129 -13.55 17.74 34.29
N LEU A 130 -14.77 17.38 33.88
CA LEU A 130 -15.98 17.49 34.72
C LEU A 130 -16.18 16.26 35.63
N ILE A 131 -15.18 15.99 36.51
CA ILE A 131 -15.09 14.77 37.33
C ILE A 131 -16.33 14.54 38.22
N GLY A 132 -16.88 15.60 38.83
CA GLY A 132 -18.05 15.47 39.71
C GLY A 132 -19.31 14.97 38.96
N GLN A 133 -19.56 15.50 37.78
CA GLN A 133 -20.67 15.12 36.92
C GLN A 133 -20.47 13.74 36.31
N ALA A 134 -19.27 13.44 35.85
CA ALA A 134 -18.88 12.09 35.40
C ALA A 134 -19.17 11.04 36.49
N GLY A 135 -18.92 11.33 37.77
CA GLY A 135 -19.21 10.47 38.90
C GLY A 135 -20.74 10.24 39.12
N VAL A 136 -21.57 11.21 38.79
CA VAL A 136 -23.05 11.07 38.84
C VAL A 136 -23.53 10.15 37.71
N VAL A 137 -22.98 10.36 36.48
CA VAL A 137 -23.33 9.51 35.31
C VAL A 137 -22.81 8.09 35.53
N SER A 138 -21.61 7.90 36.06
CA SER A 138 -21.04 6.59 36.37
C SER A 138 -21.88 5.74 37.33
N ARG A 139 -22.57 6.38 38.31
CA ARG A 139 -23.53 5.66 39.17
C ARG A 139 -24.72 5.13 38.38
N LYS A 140 -25.23 5.92 37.43
CA LYS A 140 -26.33 5.47 36.54
C LYS A 140 -25.89 4.39 35.57
N VAL A 141 -24.65 4.48 35.06
CA VAL A 141 -24.03 3.43 34.28
C VAL A 141 -24.03 2.12 35.04
N LYS A 142 -23.66 2.15 36.31
CA LYS A 142 -23.63 0.96 37.17
C LYS A 142 -25.00 0.32 37.34
N GLU A 143 -26.04 1.13 37.54
CA GLU A 143 -27.42 0.65 37.65
C GLU A 143 -27.92 0.04 36.33
N ALA A 144 -27.67 0.70 35.19
CA ALA A 144 -28.03 0.21 33.87
C ALA A 144 -27.27 -1.08 33.51
N ALA A 145 -25.97 -1.15 33.84
CA ALA A 145 -25.15 -2.32 33.60
C ALA A 145 -25.67 -3.57 34.34
N GLN A 146 -26.11 -3.41 35.58
CA GLN A 146 -26.72 -4.49 36.36
C GLN A 146 -27.99 -5.04 35.71
N GLN A 147 -28.83 -4.19 35.18
CA GLN A 147 -30.06 -4.57 34.45
C GLN A 147 -29.70 -5.18 33.08
N ALA A 148 -28.71 -4.64 32.39
CA ALA A 148 -28.29 -5.10 31.08
C ALA A 148 -27.71 -6.53 31.06
N ILE A 149 -27.15 -6.99 32.17
CA ILE A 149 -26.70 -8.40 32.32
C ILE A 149 -27.94 -9.31 32.22
N THR A 150 -29.03 -9.00 32.92
CA THR A 150 -30.26 -9.79 32.91
C THR A 150 -30.93 -9.77 31.54
N ASP A 151 -30.96 -8.61 30.88
CA ASP A 151 -31.55 -8.49 29.54
C ASP A 151 -30.71 -9.20 28.47
N ALA A 152 -29.37 -9.14 28.57
CA ALA A 152 -28.50 -9.88 27.67
C ALA A 152 -28.78 -11.39 27.74
N GLU A 153 -29.23 -11.92 28.88
CA GLU A 153 -29.64 -13.32 29.03
C GLU A 153 -30.86 -13.69 28.16
N SER A 154 -31.66 -12.72 27.76
CA SER A 154 -32.82 -12.92 26.90
C SER A 154 -32.52 -12.93 25.40
N LEU A 155 -31.34 -12.49 24.95
CA LEU A 155 -30.97 -12.49 23.53
C LEU A 155 -30.84 -13.92 22.98
N TYR A 156 -31.52 -14.16 21.84
CA TYR A 156 -31.63 -15.50 21.25
C TYR A 156 -30.30 -16.00 20.66
N TYR A 157 -29.47 -15.11 20.08
CA TYR A 157 -28.22 -15.48 19.43
C TYR A 157 -27.02 -15.29 20.37
N PRO A 158 -26.37 -16.36 20.83
CA PRO A 158 -25.23 -16.26 21.76
C PRO A 158 -24.06 -15.39 21.25
N ARG A 159 -23.80 -15.41 19.94
CA ARG A 159 -22.75 -14.58 19.32
C ARG A 159 -23.00 -13.07 19.46
N GLU A 160 -24.24 -12.66 19.19
CA GLU A 160 -24.64 -11.23 19.32
C GLU A 160 -24.64 -10.80 20.78
N ARG A 161 -25.13 -11.68 21.65
CA ARG A 161 -25.14 -11.50 23.10
C ARG A 161 -23.75 -11.27 23.66
N ALA A 162 -22.78 -12.15 23.33
CA ALA A 162 -21.40 -12.02 23.81
C ALA A 162 -20.72 -10.76 23.21
N ALA A 163 -20.89 -10.49 21.92
CA ALA A 163 -20.34 -9.29 21.29
C ALA A 163 -20.87 -8.01 21.94
N THR A 164 -22.16 -7.99 22.30
CA THR A 164 -22.80 -6.86 22.98
C THR A 164 -22.25 -6.66 24.40
N LEU A 165 -22.16 -7.74 25.17
CA LEU A 165 -21.59 -7.71 26.53
C LEU A 165 -20.13 -7.25 26.52
N VAL A 166 -19.33 -7.67 25.53
CA VAL A 166 -17.94 -7.22 25.38
C VAL A 166 -17.85 -5.72 25.05
N LYS A 167 -18.71 -5.20 24.16
CA LYS A 167 -18.78 -3.76 23.88
C LYS A 167 -19.11 -2.96 25.15
N MET A 168 -20.04 -3.47 25.97
CA MET A 168 -20.38 -2.86 27.24
C MET A 168 -19.21 -2.91 28.24
N ALA A 169 -18.53 -4.03 28.36
CA ALA A 169 -17.36 -4.16 29.24
C ALA A 169 -16.26 -3.15 28.87
N ARG A 170 -15.99 -2.99 27.56
CA ARG A 170 -15.03 -1.98 27.05
C ARG A 170 -15.45 -0.57 27.44
N ALA A 171 -16.70 -0.19 27.22
CA ALA A 171 -17.23 1.13 27.57
C ALA A 171 -17.11 1.42 29.09
N LEU A 172 -17.33 0.40 29.92
CA LEU A 172 -17.21 0.54 31.39
C LEU A 172 -15.74 0.74 31.83
N VAL A 173 -14.79 0.07 31.17
CA VAL A 173 -13.36 0.26 31.47
C VAL A 173 -12.90 1.66 31.11
N GLU A 174 -13.34 2.18 29.96
CA GLU A 174 -13.01 3.56 29.56
C GLU A 174 -13.46 4.61 30.60
N VAL A 175 -14.49 4.30 31.36
CA VAL A 175 -15.02 5.15 32.44
C VAL A 175 -14.37 4.83 33.80
N GLY A 176 -13.53 3.82 33.89
CA GLY A 176 -12.87 3.39 35.13
C GLY A 176 -13.74 2.50 36.03
N LEU A 177 -14.90 2.02 35.57
CA LEU A 177 -15.78 1.10 36.30
C LEU A 177 -15.32 -0.36 36.12
N ILE A 178 -14.13 -0.66 36.62
CA ILE A 178 -13.43 -1.92 36.40
C ILE A 178 -14.20 -3.14 36.96
N ASP A 179 -14.80 -3.00 38.16
CA ASP A 179 -15.54 -4.11 38.81
C ASP A 179 -16.83 -4.45 38.05
N GLU A 180 -17.52 -3.47 37.52
CA GLU A 180 -18.71 -3.65 36.69
C GLU A 180 -18.32 -4.26 35.31
N ALA A 181 -17.25 -3.79 34.71
CA ALA A 181 -16.70 -4.35 33.47
C ALA A 181 -16.34 -5.85 33.65
N LYS A 182 -15.72 -6.21 34.79
CA LYS A 182 -15.43 -7.62 35.14
C LYS A 182 -16.70 -8.46 35.22
N LYS A 183 -17.77 -7.97 35.84
CA LYS A 183 -19.06 -8.71 35.92
C LYS A 183 -19.68 -8.94 34.56
N ILE A 184 -19.67 -7.92 33.69
CA ILE A 184 -20.23 -8.05 32.35
C ILE A 184 -19.37 -8.99 31.48
N ALA A 185 -18.07 -8.90 31.57
CA ALA A 185 -17.18 -9.81 30.86
C ALA A 185 -17.32 -11.26 31.37
N GLU A 186 -17.57 -11.45 32.66
CA GLU A 186 -17.93 -12.76 33.23
C GLU A 186 -19.25 -13.28 32.67
N SER A 187 -20.26 -12.43 32.53
CA SER A 187 -21.52 -12.80 31.86
C SER A 187 -21.29 -13.16 30.39
N ALA A 188 -20.43 -12.43 29.67
CA ALA A 188 -20.06 -12.78 28.30
C ALA A 188 -19.40 -14.16 28.22
N ARG A 189 -18.57 -14.51 29.20
CA ARG A 189 -17.97 -15.85 29.34
C ARG A 189 -19.03 -16.93 29.53
N CYS A 190 -20.05 -16.69 30.36
CA CYS A 190 -21.12 -17.65 30.64
C CYS A 190 -22.05 -17.85 29.44
N VAL A 191 -22.22 -16.86 28.57
CA VAL A 191 -23.05 -16.97 27.34
C VAL A 191 -22.60 -18.11 26.45
N GLY A 192 -21.31 -18.36 26.37
CA GLY A 192 -20.79 -19.46 25.59
C GLY A 192 -21.19 -20.85 26.11
N GLN A 193 -21.58 -20.98 27.38
CA GLN A 193 -21.96 -22.30 27.98
C GLN A 193 -23.33 -22.81 27.50
N LEU A 194 -24.13 -21.95 26.82
CA LEU A 194 -25.50 -22.29 26.40
C LEU A 194 -25.58 -22.80 24.95
N ASN A 195 -24.46 -23.01 24.28
CA ASN A 195 -24.42 -23.41 22.87
C ASN A 195 -24.07 -24.89 22.70
N ASP A 196 -24.95 -25.64 22.03
CA ASP A 196 -24.69 -27.04 21.64
C ASP A 196 -23.62 -27.20 20.54
N TYR A 197 -23.06 -26.07 20.04
CA TYR A 197 -22.07 -26.05 18.97
C TYR A 197 -20.73 -25.49 19.46
N PRO A 198 -19.73 -26.36 19.78
CA PRO A 198 -18.44 -25.93 20.31
C PRO A 198 -17.69 -24.92 19.43
N LEU A 199 -17.83 -24.99 18.10
CA LEU A 199 -17.16 -24.08 17.17
C LEU A 199 -17.64 -22.63 17.29
N GLN A 200 -18.97 -22.42 17.39
CA GLN A 200 -19.53 -21.07 17.57
C GLN A 200 -19.17 -20.49 18.94
N HIS A 201 -19.13 -21.33 19.96
CA HIS A 201 -18.67 -20.96 21.29
C HIS A 201 -17.19 -20.51 21.26
N ALA A 202 -16.35 -21.23 20.52
CA ALA A 202 -14.96 -20.90 20.32
C ALA A 202 -14.74 -19.52 19.67
N GLU A 203 -15.45 -19.23 18.56
CA GLU A 203 -15.37 -17.93 17.88
C GLU A 203 -15.75 -16.75 18.81
N VAL A 204 -16.73 -16.98 19.68
CA VAL A 204 -17.15 -16.00 20.69
C VAL A 204 -16.04 -15.75 21.69
N LEU A 205 -15.43 -16.82 22.22
CA LEU A 205 -14.37 -16.68 23.21
C LEU A 205 -13.12 -16.02 22.65
N VAL A 206 -12.73 -16.28 21.39
CA VAL A 206 -11.62 -15.56 20.73
C VAL A 206 -11.88 -14.07 20.70
N LYS A 207 -13.10 -13.62 20.32
CA LYS A 207 -13.46 -12.19 20.31
C LYS A 207 -13.50 -11.57 21.70
N VAL A 208 -13.93 -12.32 22.70
CA VAL A 208 -13.88 -11.87 24.10
C VAL A 208 -12.44 -11.68 24.54
N VAL A 209 -11.55 -12.60 24.19
CA VAL A 209 -10.10 -12.51 24.48
C VAL A 209 -9.48 -11.29 23.83
N ASP A 210 -9.69 -11.06 22.51
CA ASP A 210 -9.21 -9.87 21.81
C ASP A 210 -9.60 -8.58 22.55
N SER A 211 -10.86 -8.48 22.91
CA SER A 211 -11.38 -7.27 23.56
C SER A 211 -10.86 -7.10 25.00
N LEU A 212 -10.67 -8.19 25.75
CA LEU A 212 -10.10 -8.15 27.11
C LEU A 212 -8.61 -7.78 27.10
N VAL A 213 -7.90 -8.20 26.04
CA VAL A 213 -6.50 -7.81 25.80
C VAL A 213 -6.42 -6.29 25.59
N ASP A 214 -7.25 -5.75 24.69
CA ASP A 214 -7.31 -4.31 24.40
C ASP A 214 -7.58 -3.47 25.67
N VAL A 215 -8.40 -4.02 26.57
CA VAL A 215 -8.86 -3.35 27.80
C VAL A 215 -7.87 -3.55 28.97
N GLY A 216 -6.99 -4.52 28.90
CA GLY A 216 -5.97 -4.78 29.95
C GLY A 216 -6.52 -5.49 31.21
N LEU A 217 -7.67 -6.16 31.17
CA LEU A 217 -8.27 -6.90 32.27
C LEU A 217 -7.65 -8.31 32.44
N ILE A 218 -6.37 -8.37 32.87
CA ILE A 218 -5.53 -9.57 32.86
C ILE A 218 -6.11 -10.72 33.72
N ASP A 219 -6.66 -10.42 34.89
CA ASP A 219 -7.21 -11.46 35.78
C ASP A 219 -8.39 -12.19 35.14
N LEU A 220 -9.28 -11.44 34.48
CA LEU A 220 -10.43 -12.02 33.77
C LEU A 220 -10.00 -12.69 32.47
N LEU A 221 -9.04 -12.11 31.76
CA LEU A 221 -8.44 -12.68 30.57
C LEU A 221 -7.96 -14.10 30.84
N THR A 222 -7.25 -14.32 31.96
CA THR A 222 -6.75 -15.62 32.38
C THR A 222 -7.88 -16.66 32.56
N GLN A 223 -8.99 -16.25 33.19
CA GLN A 223 -10.15 -17.13 33.38
C GLN A 223 -10.85 -17.48 32.06
N VAL A 224 -11.02 -16.50 31.17
CA VAL A 224 -11.63 -16.73 29.84
C VAL A 224 -10.76 -17.66 29.00
N ILE A 225 -9.44 -17.54 29.07
CA ILE A 225 -8.51 -18.41 28.34
C ILE A 225 -8.62 -19.86 28.85
N HIS A 226 -8.64 -20.09 30.16
CA HIS A 226 -8.83 -21.46 30.71
C HIS A 226 -10.15 -22.07 30.22
N LYS A 227 -11.22 -21.26 30.15
CA LYS A 227 -12.49 -21.73 29.60
C LYS A 227 -12.41 -21.97 28.07
N ALA A 228 -11.72 -21.13 27.32
CA ALA A 228 -11.53 -21.32 25.89
C ALA A 228 -10.75 -22.62 25.59
N VAL A 229 -9.72 -22.92 26.37
CA VAL A 229 -8.97 -24.15 26.26
C VAL A 229 -9.87 -25.35 26.58
N GLN A 230 -10.68 -25.28 27.67
CA GLN A 230 -11.65 -26.34 27.99
C GLN A 230 -12.63 -26.63 26.85
N VAL A 231 -13.18 -25.56 26.22
CA VAL A 231 -14.07 -25.68 25.05
C VAL A 231 -13.35 -26.30 23.86
N ALA A 232 -12.07 -25.94 23.65
CA ALA A 232 -11.26 -26.55 22.61
C ALA A 232 -11.10 -28.10 22.88
N ASP A 233 -10.95 -28.50 24.12
CA ASP A 233 -10.85 -29.92 24.50
C ASP A 233 -12.14 -30.72 24.28
N GLU A 234 -13.30 -30.07 24.32
CA GLU A 234 -14.61 -30.65 24.01
C GLU A 234 -14.86 -30.80 22.50
N MET A 235 -14.04 -30.18 21.64
CA MET A 235 -14.18 -30.27 20.19
C MET A 235 -13.74 -31.61 19.64
N SER A 236 -14.62 -32.27 18.88
CA SER A 236 -14.34 -33.52 18.20
C SER A 236 -13.45 -33.37 16.95
N ASP A 237 -13.52 -32.20 16.29
CA ASP A 237 -12.71 -31.92 15.10
C ASP A 237 -11.38 -31.31 15.50
N SER A 238 -10.32 -32.08 15.35
CA SER A 238 -8.94 -31.67 15.65
C SER A 238 -8.46 -30.46 14.84
N ARG A 239 -8.95 -30.25 13.60
CA ARG A 239 -8.57 -29.11 12.76
C ARG A 239 -9.14 -27.81 13.33
N SER A 240 -10.43 -27.82 13.64
CA SER A 240 -11.12 -26.66 14.24
C SER A 240 -10.56 -26.32 15.61
N ARG A 241 -10.28 -27.36 16.45
CA ARG A 241 -9.60 -27.18 17.74
C ARG A 241 -8.26 -26.49 17.60
N ASN A 242 -7.37 -27.00 16.77
CA ASN A 242 -6.04 -26.42 16.56
C ASN A 242 -6.12 -25.01 15.95
N GLY A 243 -7.07 -24.74 15.05
CA GLY A 243 -7.32 -23.42 14.48
C GLY A 243 -7.71 -22.39 15.54
N MET A 244 -8.67 -22.75 16.42
CA MET A 244 -9.09 -21.88 17.52
C MET A 244 -7.92 -21.54 18.48
N LEU A 245 -7.17 -22.56 18.91
CA LEU A 245 -6.03 -22.37 19.81
C LEU A 245 -4.94 -21.53 19.17
N TYR A 246 -4.74 -21.65 17.85
CA TYR A 246 -3.82 -20.83 17.08
C TYR A 246 -4.26 -19.36 17.05
N ASP A 247 -5.54 -19.09 16.76
CA ASP A 247 -6.09 -17.74 16.73
C ASP A 247 -6.02 -17.07 18.12
N LEU A 248 -6.33 -17.81 19.17
CA LEU A 248 -6.15 -17.34 20.55
C LEU A 248 -4.69 -17.01 20.86
N THR A 249 -3.76 -17.83 20.43
CA THR A 249 -2.32 -17.60 20.62
C THR A 249 -1.87 -16.31 19.94
N ILE A 250 -2.34 -16.07 18.71
CA ILE A 250 -2.02 -14.84 17.97
C ILE A 250 -2.62 -13.61 18.65
N ALA A 251 -3.89 -13.67 19.04
CA ALA A 251 -4.55 -12.56 19.74
C ALA A 251 -3.79 -12.14 21.00
N LEU A 252 -3.42 -13.11 21.81
CA LEU A 252 -2.64 -12.89 23.04
C LEU A 252 -1.22 -12.36 22.76
N ALA A 253 -0.56 -12.92 21.74
CA ALA A 253 0.78 -12.49 21.34
C ALA A 253 0.78 -11.03 20.87
N ASN A 254 -0.17 -10.65 20.01
CA ASN A 254 -0.32 -9.29 19.51
C ASN A 254 -0.67 -8.30 20.64
N GLY A 255 -1.47 -8.73 21.62
CA GLY A 255 -1.79 -7.94 22.80
C GLY A 255 -0.70 -7.91 23.86
N GLY A 256 0.50 -8.42 23.60
CA GLY A 256 1.62 -8.42 24.52
C GLY A 256 1.49 -9.39 25.71
N GLN A 257 0.51 -10.31 25.68
CA GLN A 257 0.27 -11.31 26.72
C GLN A 257 1.08 -12.60 26.47
N ALA A 258 2.40 -12.45 26.32
CA ALA A 258 3.29 -13.50 25.84
C ALA A 258 3.27 -14.81 26.67
N GLU A 259 3.12 -14.74 27.99
CA GLU A 259 3.04 -15.93 28.86
C GLU A 259 1.73 -16.70 28.66
N LEU A 260 0.61 -15.99 28.49
CA LEU A 260 -0.70 -16.60 28.19
C LEU A 260 -0.73 -17.17 26.78
N ALA A 261 -0.16 -16.45 25.82
CA ALA A 261 0.01 -16.94 24.44
C ALA A 261 0.82 -18.25 24.40
N LYS A 262 1.90 -18.33 25.19
CA LYS A 262 2.68 -19.56 25.34
C LYS A 262 1.84 -20.69 25.90
N TYR A 263 1.12 -20.46 26.99
CA TYR A 263 0.26 -21.48 27.61
C TYR A 263 -0.76 -22.04 26.60
N VAL A 264 -1.45 -21.20 25.85
CA VAL A 264 -2.43 -21.64 24.84
C VAL A 264 -1.75 -22.35 23.67
N GLY A 265 -0.64 -21.85 23.18
CA GLY A 265 0.12 -22.46 22.09
C GLY A 265 0.61 -23.88 22.40
N GLU A 266 0.96 -24.17 23.67
CA GLU A 266 1.35 -25.51 24.15
C GLU A 266 0.21 -26.53 24.13
N GLN A 267 -1.07 -26.07 24.10
CA GLN A 267 -2.24 -26.94 24.02
C GLN A 267 -2.57 -27.41 22.58
N ILE A 268 -1.88 -26.89 21.56
CA ILE A 268 -2.09 -27.27 20.17
C ILE A 268 -1.49 -28.64 19.90
N ASP A 269 -2.32 -29.60 19.47
CA ASP A 269 -1.86 -30.97 19.19
C ASP A 269 -1.02 -31.08 17.92
N SER A 270 -1.42 -30.39 16.89
CA SER A 270 -0.70 -30.36 15.61
C SER A 270 0.71 -29.80 15.79
N SER A 271 1.75 -30.58 15.62
CA SER A 271 3.14 -30.15 15.74
C SER A 271 3.47 -28.95 14.79
N ARG A 272 2.91 -28.97 13.59
CA ARG A 272 3.10 -27.87 12.63
C ARG A 272 2.45 -26.58 13.11
N THR A 273 1.18 -26.65 13.47
CA THR A 273 0.41 -25.48 13.94
C THR A 273 0.99 -24.93 15.26
N ARG A 274 1.42 -25.84 16.18
CA ARG A 274 2.08 -25.47 17.43
C ARG A 274 3.41 -24.75 17.18
N ALA A 275 4.20 -25.23 16.25
CA ALA A 275 5.46 -24.57 15.88
C ALA A 275 5.24 -23.18 15.27
N GLU A 276 4.25 -23.02 14.40
CA GLU A 276 3.86 -21.73 13.84
C GLU A 276 3.34 -20.75 14.92
N ALA A 277 2.53 -21.24 15.86
CA ALA A 277 2.06 -20.48 17.02
C ALA A 277 3.24 -20.02 17.89
N SER A 278 4.21 -20.91 18.14
CA SER A 278 5.40 -20.61 18.95
C SER A 278 6.26 -19.47 18.33
N VAL A 279 6.34 -19.35 17.00
CA VAL A 279 7.02 -18.22 16.34
C VAL A 279 6.35 -16.89 16.69
N ASN A 280 5.02 -16.84 16.76
CA ASN A 280 4.28 -15.64 17.15
C ASN A 280 4.50 -15.31 18.63
N VAL A 281 4.52 -16.33 19.50
CA VAL A 281 4.86 -16.16 20.92
C VAL A 281 6.28 -15.60 21.09
N VAL A 282 7.25 -16.11 20.33
CA VAL A 282 8.61 -15.58 20.31
C VAL A 282 8.62 -14.11 19.89
N SER A 283 7.85 -13.72 18.85
CA SER A 283 7.73 -12.33 18.42
C SER A 283 7.19 -11.42 19.53
N ALA A 284 6.22 -11.89 20.31
CA ALA A 284 5.68 -11.14 21.46
C ALA A 284 6.76 -10.92 22.55
N PHE A 285 7.51 -11.94 22.92
CA PHE A 285 8.63 -11.79 23.88
C PHE A 285 9.74 -10.87 23.37
N VAL A 286 10.02 -10.93 22.05
CA VAL A 286 10.99 -10.04 21.39
C VAL A 286 10.53 -8.58 21.44
N ALA A 287 9.26 -8.30 21.19
CA ALA A 287 8.69 -6.96 21.30
C ALA A 287 8.83 -6.38 22.72
N MET A 288 8.66 -7.23 23.73
CA MET A 288 8.88 -6.88 25.15
C MET A 288 10.37 -6.76 25.54
N GLY A 289 11.31 -7.06 24.64
CA GLY A 289 12.75 -7.05 24.92
C GLY A 289 13.25 -8.27 25.71
N MET A 290 12.44 -9.32 25.87
CA MET A 290 12.76 -10.51 26.68
C MET A 290 13.47 -11.60 25.84
N TYR A 291 14.59 -11.27 25.22
CA TYR A 291 15.30 -12.11 24.25
C TYR A 291 15.67 -13.51 24.76
N MET A 292 16.10 -13.62 26.05
CA MET A 292 16.46 -14.92 26.62
C MET A 292 15.24 -15.84 26.83
N ARG A 293 14.07 -15.28 27.11
CA ARG A 293 12.81 -16.07 27.17
C ARG A 293 12.37 -16.48 25.78
N ALA A 294 12.42 -15.56 24.81
CA ALA A 294 12.18 -15.84 23.41
C ALA A 294 13.06 -17.00 22.90
N ALA A 295 14.36 -16.98 23.22
CA ALA A 295 15.29 -18.04 22.85
C ALA A 295 14.93 -19.41 23.44
N ARG A 296 14.55 -19.47 24.73
CA ARG A 296 14.12 -20.75 25.36
C ARG A 296 12.90 -21.34 24.69
N ILE A 297 11.95 -20.49 24.24
CA ILE A 297 10.77 -20.97 23.49
C ILE A 297 11.21 -21.45 22.12
N SER A 298 12.11 -20.73 21.45
CA SER A 298 12.65 -21.15 20.16
C SER A 298 13.34 -22.53 20.24
N GLU A 299 14.11 -22.81 21.30
CA GLU A 299 14.73 -24.12 21.55
C GLU A 299 13.71 -25.26 21.62
N GLY A 300 12.54 -25.00 22.19
CA GLY A 300 11.45 -25.99 22.33
C GLY A 300 10.64 -26.24 21.07
N ILE A 301 10.93 -25.57 19.94
CA ILE A 301 10.21 -25.79 18.68
C ILE A 301 10.78 -27.02 17.96
N ASP A 302 9.96 -28.07 17.83
CA ASP A 302 10.35 -29.33 17.21
C ASP A 302 10.69 -29.19 15.71
N LEU A 303 9.95 -28.34 14.97
CA LEU A 303 10.17 -28.13 13.55
C LEU A 303 11.33 -27.16 13.29
N GLU A 304 12.37 -27.66 12.66
CA GLU A 304 13.63 -26.94 12.45
C GLU A 304 13.47 -25.62 11.72
N LEU A 305 12.71 -25.58 10.64
CA LEU A 305 12.46 -24.35 9.90
C LEU A 305 11.75 -23.29 10.76
N GLN A 306 10.77 -23.69 11.56
CA GLN A 306 10.05 -22.77 12.45
C GLN A 306 10.95 -22.32 13.63
N ARG A 307 11.77 -23.22 14.16
CA ARG A 307 12.79 -22.90 15.16
C ARG A 307 13.76 -21.83 14.64
N SER A 308 14.24 -22.01 13.41
CA SER A 308 15.14 -21.06 12.75
C SER A 308 14.46 -19.71 12.50
N LYS A 309 13.21 -19.69 12.03
CA LYS A 309 12.41 -18.47 11.90
C LYS A 309 12.20 -17.77 13.25
N ALA A 310 12.01 -18.50 14.32
CA ALA A 310 11.88 -17.94 15.66
C ALA A 310 13.17 -17.23 16.09
N TYR A 311 14.33 -17.86 15.93
CA TYR A 311 15.62 -17.23 16.21
C TYR A 311 15.89 -16.01 15.31
N SER A 312 15.50 -16.04 14.03
CA SER A 312 15.69 -14.90 13.14
C SER A 312 14.91 -13.65 13.59
N LYS A 313 13.73 -13.81 14.22
CA LYS A 313 13.01 -12.69 14.84
C LYS A 313 13.83 -12.03 15.96
N ILE A 314 14.52 -12.82 16.77
CA ILE A 314 15.41 -12.32 17.81
C ILE A 314 16.61 -11.57 17.18
N VAL A 315 17.21 -12.15 16.14
CA VAL A 315 18.35 -11.58 15.41
C VAL A 315 18.00 -10.20 14.83
N VAL A 316 16.87 -10.09 14.11
CA VAL A 316 16.39 -8.82 13.52
C VAL A 316 16.24 -7.74 14.58
N ALA A 317 15.61 -8.06 15.70
CA ALA A 317 15.37 -7.10 16.77
C ALA A 317 16.65 -6.68 17.49
N LEU A 318 17.65 -7.55 17.58
CA LEU A 318 18.96 -7.23 18.15
C LEU A 318 19.80 -6.37 17.20
N ILE A 319 19.77 -6.67 15.89
CA ILE A 319 20.44 -5.86 14.86
C ILE A 319 19.86 -4.42 14.87
N SER A 320 18.54 -4.29 14.87
CA SER A 320 17.89 -2.96 14.87
C SER A 320 18.24 -2.11 16.10
N ARG A 321 18.66 -2.76 17.20
CA ARG A 321 19.12 -2.10 18.45
C ARG A 321 20.64 -2.00 18.56
N GLY A 322 21.39 -2.36 17.52
CA GLY A 322 22.86 -2.31 17.49
C GLY A 322 23.57 -3.37 18.37
N ARG A 323 22.83 -4.40 18.86
CA ARG A 323 23.39 -5.48 19.72
C ARG A 323 23.96 -6.62 18.87
N THR A 324 24.96 -6.32 18.06
CA THR A 324 25.49 -7.22 17.02
C THR A 324 26.08 -8.51 17.55
N ALA A 325 26.78 -8.48 18.70
CA ALA A 325 27.38 -9.67 19.30
C ALA A 325 26.32 -10.72 19.75
N GLU A 326 25.22 -10.24 20.31
CA GLU A 326 24.13 -11.11 20.72
C GLU A 326 23.32 -11.61 19.51
N ALA A 327 23.13 -10.74 18.49
CA ALA A 327 22.54 -11.12 17.23
C ALA A 327 23.34 -12.25 16.56
N GLU A 328 24.67 -12.18 16.56
CA GLU A 328 25.54 -13.23 16.04
C GLU A 328 25.37 -14.56 16.77
N MET A 329 25.27 -14.53 18.11
CA MET A 329 25.04 -15.73 18.91
C MET A 329 23.74 -16.44 18.52
N PHE A 330 22.62 -15.70 18.42
CA PHE A 330 21.33 -16.27 18.05
C PHE A 330 21.24 -16.64 16.56
N ALA A 331 21.93 -15.93 15.70
CA ALA A 331 22.02 -16.31 14.28
C ALA A 331 22.75 -17.65 14.09
N ARG A 332 23.79 -17.93 14.86
CA ARG A 332 24.44 -19.25 14.86
C ARG A 332 23.48 -20.37 15.28
N GLN A 333 22.61 -20.11 16.25
CA GLN A 333 21.55 -21.06 16.66
C GLN A 333 20.49 -21.25 15.57
N SER A 334 20.14 -20.15 14.87
CA SER A 334 19.21 -20.18 13.73
C SER A 334 19.69 -21.07 12.58
N CYS A 335 20.98 -21.26 12.43
CA CYS A 335 21.62 -22.04 11.35
C CYS A 335 21.93 -23.50 11.74
N GLN A 336 21.71 -23.90 13.00
CA GLN A 336 21.92 -25.27 13.44
C GLN A 336 20.75 -26.16 12.99
N ILE A 337 20.83 -26.68 11.77
CA ILE A 337 19.85 -27.59 11.18
C ILE A 337 20.54 -28.81 10.63
N ASP A 338 19.85 -29.94 10.74
CA ASP A 338 20.33 -31.20 10.18
C ASP A 338 20.27 -31.16 8.64
N GLU A 339 21.33 -31.63 7.97
CA GLU A 339 21.44 -31.66 6.50
C GLU A 339 20.34 -32.48 5.81
N GLN A 340 19.50 -33.19 6.57
CA GLN A 340 18.41 -34.02 6.09
C GLN A 340 17.02 -33.36 6.16
N SER A 341 16.94 -32.02 6.17
CA SER A 341 15.66 -31.30 6.17
C SER A 341 14.73 -31.77 5.03
N SER A 342 13.49 -32.08 5.34
CA SER A 342 12.49 -32.53 4.38
C SER A 342 12.05 -31.48 3.36
N GLU A 343 12.44 -30.20 3.52
CA GLU A 343 12.07 -29.06 2.67
C GLU A 343 13.29 -28.18 2.32
N PRO A 344 14.26 -28.67 1.55
CA PRO A 344 15.53 -27.96 1.31
C PRO A 344 15.36 -26.63 0.57
N LEU A 345 14.33 -26.47 -0.27
CA LEU A 345 14.06 -25.24 -1.01
C LEU A 345 13.55 -24.12 -0.09
N ASN A 346 12.57 -24.41 0.76
CA ASN A 346 12.00 -23.43 1.70
C ASN A 346 13.05 -22.98 2.72
N TYR A 347 13.89 -23.92 3.14
CA TYR A 347 14.98 -23.62 4.03
C TYR A 347 16.10 -22.81 3.35
N GLY A 348 16.41 -23.12 2.08
CA GLY A 348 17.35 -22.35 1.28
C GLY A 348 16.92 -20.89 1.16
N HIS A 349 15.67 -20.61 0.86
CA HIS A 349 15.14 -19.25 0.83
C HIS A 349 15.26 -18.54 2.19
N PHE A 350 14.95 -19.23 3.27
CA PHE A 350 15.12 -18.68 4.63
C PHE A 350 16.58 -18.28 4.90
N LEU A 351 17.55 -19.13 4.54
CA LEU A 351 18.98 -18.83 4.71
C LEU A 351 19.46 -17.66 3.85
N VAL A 352 18.90 -17.48 2.63
CA VAL A 352 19.17 -16.29 1.81
C VAL A 352 18.74 -15.03 2.57
N GLU A 353 17.49 -14.97 3.07
CA GLU A 353 16.97 -13.85 3.85
C GLU A 353 17.82 -13.58 5.11
N LEU A 354 18.18 -14.64 5.84
CA LEU A 354 19.02 -14.52 7.03
C LEU A 354 20.40 -13.98 6.70
N SER A 355 21.03 -14.45 5.61
CA SER A 355 22.32 -13.97 5.14
C SER A 355 22.28 -12.48 4.79
N GLU A 356 21.24 -12.02 4.10
CA GLU A 356 21.02 -10.60 3.76
C GLU A 356 20.83 -9.73 5.02
N MET A 357 20.06 -10.21 5.99
CA MET A 357 19.87 -9.51 7.27
C MET A 357 21.18 -9.37 8.06
N LEU A 358 21.99 -10.43 8.09
CA LEU A 358 23.30 -10.41 8.76
C LEU A 358 24.27 -9.43 8.10
N VAL A 359 24.32 -9.40 6.77
CA VAL A 359 25.14 -8.44 6.03
C VAL A 359 24.69 -7.01 6.31
N SER A 360 23.39 -6.73 6.27
CA SER A 360 22.84 -5.40 6.57
C SER A 360 23.20 -4.97 8.00
N GLY A 361 23.19 -5.91 8.94
CA GLY A 361 23.61 -5.71 10.34
C GLY A 361 25.11 -5.64 10.56
N GLY A 362 25.96 -5.84 9.52
CA GLY A 362 27.42 -5.80 9.63
C GLY A 362 28.08 -7.09 10.12
N ILE A 363 27.30 -8.17 10.29
CA ILE A 363 27.80 -9.49 10.76
C ILE A 363 28.22 -10.34 9.54
N ILE A 364 29.28 -9.90 8.86
CA ILE A 364 29.64 -10.35 7.52
C ILE A 364 30.14 -11.81 7.52
N ASP A 365 31.03 -12.17 8.46
CA ASP A 365 31.66 -13.51 8.45
C ASP A 365 30.62 -14.62 8.69
N LEU A 366 29.65 -14.37 9.54
CA LEU A 366 28.53 -15.28 9.73
C LEU A 366 27.58 -15.31 8.53
N SER A 367 27.33 -14.16 7.89
CA SER A 367 26.54 -14.12 6.66
C SER A 367 27.13 -15.02 5.56
N ILE A 368 28.45 -14.99 5.39
CA ILE A 368 29.15 -15.88 4.45
C ILE A 368 28.93 -17.36 4.83
N GLN A 369 29.12 -17.68 6.12
CA GLN A 369 28.91 -19.05 6.62
C GLN A 369 27.48 -19.54 6.38
N VAL A 370 26.49 -18.68 6.62
CA VAL A 370 25.07 -18.98 6.40
C VAL A 370 24.78 -19.22 4.91
N ALA A 371 25.29 -18.34 4.04
CA ALA A 371 25.14 -18.52 2.60
C ALA A 371 25.77 -19.82 2.09
N GLU A 372 26.89 -20.25 2.66
CA GLU A 372 27.58 -21.50 2.29
C GLU A 372 26.82 -22.77 2.74
N GLN A 373 25.98 -22.68 3.78
CA GLN A 373 25.14 -23.79 4.25
C GLN A 373 23.93 -24.06 3.35
N ILE A 374 23.61 -23.16 2.43
CA ILE A 374 22.48 -23.37 1.51
C ILE A 374 22.76 -24.57 0.61
N SER A 375 21.92 -25.61 0.72
CA SER A 375 22.08 -26.86 -0.06
C SER A 375 21.80 -26.67 -1.55
N VAL A 376 20.84 -25.79 -1.90
CA VAL A 376 20.46 -25.49 -3.28
C VAL A 376 21.53 -24.60 -3.95
N PRO A 377 22.25 -25.08 -4.98
CA PRO A 377 23.41 -24.39 -5.52
C PRO A 377 23.10 -22.97 -6.05
N GLU A 378 21.97 -22.79 -6.73
CA GLU A 378 21.54 -21.50 -7.26
C GLU A 378 21.29 -20.48 -6.15
N LEU A 379 20.56 -20.85 -5.11
CA LEU A 379 20.28 -19.98 -3.97
C LEU A 379 21.55 -19.64 -3.20
N ARG A 380 22.48 -20.61 -3.04
CA ARG A 380 23.79 -20.39 -2.42
C ARG A 380 24.61 -19.33 -3.17
N ILE A 381 24.67 -19.46 -4.48
CA ILE A 381 25.41 -18.53 -5.36
C ILE A 381 24.79 -17.13 -5.25
N ASN A 382 23.47 -17.02 -5.37
CA ASN A 382 22.76 -15.74 -5.26
C ASN A 382 23.01 -15.06 -3.90
N ALA A 383 22.95 -15.81 -2.81
CA ALA A 383 23.25 -15.29 -1.47
C ALA A 383 24.68 -14.76 -1.38
N LEU A 384 25.66 -15.52 -1.87
CA LEU A 384 27.07 -15.09 -1.85
C LEU A 384 27.32 -13.88 -2.75
N VAL A 385 26.68 -13.78 -3.91
CA VAL A 385 26.76 -12.58 -4.78
C VAL A 385 26.18 -11.35 -4.08
N ASN A 386 25.06 -11.48 -3.35
CA ASN A 386 24.50 -10.41 -2.53
C ASN A 386 25.45 -10.00 -1.39
N VAL A 387 26.16 -10.97 -0.79
CA VAL A 387 27.23 -10.67 0.17
C VAL A 387 28.37 -9.88 -0.49
N VAL A 388 28.82 -10.26 -1.69
CA VAL A 388 29.86 -9.52 -2.46
C VAL A 388 29.40 -8.08 -2.70
N LYS A 389 28.18 -7.88 -3.17
CA LYS A 389 27.58 -6.53 -3.38
C LYS A 389 27.64 -5.68 -2.11
N SER A 390 27.30 -6.25 -0.98
CA SER A 390 27.31 -5.56 0.31
C SER A 390 28.73 -5.28 0.82
N LEU A 391 29.68 -6.18 0.56
CA LEU A 391 31.11 -5.99 0.87
C LEU A 391 31.72 -4.84 0.04
N ILE A 392 31.32 -4.71 -1.21
CA ILE A 392 31.70 -3.61 -2.10
C ILE A 392 31.20 -2.29 -1.53
N ALA A 393 29.91 -2.21 -1.20
CA ALA A 393 29.30 -1.02 -0.60
C ALA A 393 29.99 -0.58 0.72
N ARG A 394 30.59 -1.53 1.45
CA ARG A 394 31.35 -1.29 2.69
C ARG A 394 32.88 -1.15 2.47
N ASN A 395 33.34 -1.13 1.23
CA ASN A 395 34.77 -1.00 0.84
C ASN A 395 35.71 -2.07 1.47
N GLN A 396 35.24 -3.32 1.61
CA GLN A 396 36.00 -4.42 2.22
C GLN A 396 36.72 -5.26 1.16
N LYS A 397 37.73 -4.68 0.47
CA LYS A 397 38.38 -5.25 -0.70
C LYS A 397 38.90 -6.69 -0.53
N SER A 398 39.62 -7.00 0.55
CA SER A 398 40.18 -8.35 0.77
C SER A 398 39.10 -9.43 0.89
N LYS A 399 37.94 -9.10 1.49
CA LYS A 399 36.82 -10.04 1.60
C LYS A 399 36.06 -10.18 0.27
N VAL A 400 35.96 -9.11 -0.53
CA VAL A 400 35.38 -9.17 -1.89
C VAL A 400 36.13 -10.23 -2.71
N ASP A 401 37.46 -10.17 -2.79
CA ASP A 401 38.24 -11.13 -3.54
C ASP A 401 38.11 -12.57 -3.01
N GLN A 402 38.07 -12.72 -1.68
CA GLN A 402 37.91 -14.02 -1.05
C GLN A 402 36.55 -14.66 -1.37
N VAL A 403 35.45 -13.89 -1.22
CA VAL A 403 34.11 -14.43 -1.45
C VAL A 403 33.85 -14.65 -2.93
N SER A 404 34.33 -13.77 -3.81
CA SER A 404 34.24 -13.95 -5.28
C SER A 404 34.87 -15.23 -5.74
N ARG A 405 36.08 -15.58 -5.23
CA ARG A 405 36.72 -16.87 -5.52
C ARG A 405 35.90 -18.07 -5.04
N ARG A 406 35.19 -17.95 -3.89
CA ARG A 406 34.30 -19.00 -3.42
C ARG A 406 33.06 -19.13 -4.33
N VAL A 407 32.45 -18.03 -4.75
CA VAL A 407 31.35 -18.05 -5.73
C VAL A 407 31.76 -18.76 -7.01
N CYS A 408 32.92 -18.43 -7.57
CA CYS A 408 33.48 -19.11 -8.76
C CYS A 408 33.70 -20.61 -8.53
N SER A 409 34.20 -20.99 -7.35
CA SER A 409 34.38 -22.39 -6.99
C SER A 409 33.08 -23.18 -6.91
N TYR A 410 32.04 -22.57 -6.34
CA TYR A 410 30.69 -23.16 -6.26
C TYR A 410 30.05 -23.22 -7.65
N ALA A 411 30.10 -22.15 -8.45
CA ALA A 411 29.54 -22.11 -9.80
C ALA A 411 30.15 -23.22 -10.69
N LYS A 412 31.47 -23.43 -10.64
CA LYS A 412 32.15 -24.50 -11.39
C LYS A 412 31.67 -25.92 -11.05
N ARG A 413 31.07 -26.13 -9.87
CA ARG A 413 30.56 -27.44 -9.41
C ARG A 413 29.09 -27.65 -9.73
N VAL A 414 28.41 -26.64 -10.28
CA VAL A 414 27.01 -26.78 -10.66
C VAL A 414 26.88 -27.50 -11.98
N ASP A 415 26.10 -28.58 -12.03
CA ASP A 415 25.87 -29.38 -13.22
C ASP A 415 25.06 -28.63 -14.29
N SER A 416 24.11 -27.78 -13.87
CA SER A 416 23.30 -26.97 -14.77
C SER A 416 24.14 -25.84 -15.39
N GLU A 417 24.37 -25.93 -16.70
CA GLU A 417 25.12 -24.96 -17.47
C GLU A 417 24.49 -23.55 -17.36
N ASN A 418 23.22 -23.44 -17.53
CA ASN A 418 22.49 -22.17 -17.43
C ASN A 418 22.71 -21.48 -16.06
N VAL A 419 22.59 -22.23 -14.94
CA VAL A 419 22.83 -21.70 -13.60
C VAL A 419 24.28 -21.25 -13.43
N ARG A 420 25.24 -22.02 -13.96
CA ARG A 420 26.66 -21.70 -13.91
C ARG A 420 26.97 -20.39 -14.65
N GLU A 421 26.52 -20.28 -15.89
CA GLU A 421 26.77 -19.12 -16.75
C GLU A 421 26.14 -17.84 -16.16
N HIS A 422 24.90 -17.93 -15.67
CA HIS A 422 24.24 -16.82 -14.99
C HIS A 422 24.93 -16.42 -13.68
N ALA A 423 25.50 -17.37 -12.96
CA ALA A 423 26.29 -17.10 -11.75
C ALA A 423 27.54 -16.25 -12.05
N PHE A 424 28.27 -16.61 -13.08
CA PHE A 424 29.46 -15.83 -13.53
C PHE A 424 29.06 -14.45 -14.04
N ALA A 425 27.99 -14.35 -14.84
CA ALA A 425 27.50 -13.07 -15.35
C ALA A 425 27.05 -12.13 -14.23
N SER A 426 26.32 -12.66 -13.24
CA SER A 426 25.86 -11.89 -12.08
C SER A 426 27.05 -11.40 -11.24
N LEU A 427 28.01 -12.27 -10.94
CA LEU A 427 29.20 -11.91 -10.17
C LEU A 427 30.08 -10.88 -10.93
N SER A 428 30.31 -11.10 -12.22
CA SER A 428 31.05 -10.17 -13.08
C SER A 428 30.38 -8.79 -13.08
N GLY A 429 29.05 -8.72 -13.24
CA GLY A 429 28.31 -7.46 -13.20
C GLY A 429 28.46 -6.71 -11.87
N VAL A 430 28.30 -7.41 -10.74
CA VAL A 430 28.45 -6.81 -9.40
C VAL A 430 29.89 -6.29 -9.17
N LEU A 431 30.91 -7.02 -9.62
CA LEU A 431 32.29 -6.60 -9.51
C LEU A 431 32.62 -5.40 -10.42
N ALA A 432 32.06 -5.38 -11.63
CA ALA A 432 32.22 -4.26 -12.56
C ALA A 432 31.64 -2.97 -11.96
N GLU A 433 30.37 -3.02 -11.46
CA GLU A 433 29.73 -1.90 -10.79
C GLU A 433 30.52 -1.42 -9.56
N GLY A 434 31.18 -2.33 -8.87
CA GLY A 434 32.03 -2.05 -7.71
C GLY A 434 33.44 -1.54 -8.03
N GLY A 435 33.81 -1.42 -9.30
CA GLY A 435 35.12 -0.97 -9.73
C GLY A 435 36.23 -2.04 -9.69
N TYR A 436 35.86 -3.33 -9.50
CA TYR A 436 36.81 -4.48 -9.55
C TYR A 436 36.95 -5.01 -10.99
N LEU A 437 37.42 -4.14 -11.90
CA LEU A 437 37.33 -4.31 -13.34
C LEU A 437 38.11 -5.54 -13.83
N GLU A 438 39.34 -5.76 -13.32
CA GLU A 438 40.19 -6.94 -13.69
C GLU A 438 39.51 -8.26 -13.29
N SER A 439 39.03 -8.35 -12.03
CA SER A 439 38.35 -9.56 -11.56
C SER A 439 37.05 -9.80 -12.31
N SER A 440 36.32 -8.75 -12.66
CA SER A 440 35.11 -8.82 -13.47
C SER A 440 35.39 -9.37 -14.86
N TYR A 441 36.49 -8.90 -15.52
CA TYR A 441 36.91 -9.37 -16.83
C TYR A 441 37.28 -10.84 -16.80
N GLU A 442 38.13 -11.25 -15.84
CA GLU A 442 38.52 -12.65 -15.69
C GLU A 442 37.32 -13.58 -15.52
N ILE A 443 36.32 -13.15 -14.78
CA ILE A 443 35.07 -13.94 -14.56
C ILE A 443 34.20 -13.95 -15.80
N ALA A 444 34.10 -12.84 -16.54
CA ALA A 444 33.35 -12.79 -17.79
C ALA A 444 33.93 -13.77 -18.83
N LEU A 445 35.26 -13.93 -18.86
CA LEU A 445 35.91 -14.91 -19.73
C LEU A 445 35.69 -16.37 -19.31
N MET A 446 35.19 -16.65 -18.11
CA MET A 446 34.80 -18.00 -17.69
C MET A 446 33.41 -18.42 -18.19
N ILE A 447 32.67 -17.52 -18.81
CA ILE A 447 31.37 -17.78 -19.39
C ILE A 447 31.54 -18.45 -20.75
N ASN A 448 30.96 -19.64 -20.94
CA ASN A 448 31.06 -20.39 -22.19
C ASN A 448 29.91 -20.07 -23.16
N GLU A 449 28.80 -19.60 -22.67
CA GLU A 449 27.62 -19.27 -23.47
C GLU A 449 27.80 -17.87 -24.09
N ASN A 450 28.03 -17.81 -25.42
CA ASN A 450 28.40 -16.60 -26.15
C ASN A 450 27.43 -15.43 -25.92
N ASN A 451 26.09 -15.67 -25.83
CA ASN A 451 25.11 -14.63 -25.56
C ASN A 451 25.28 -14.01 -24.16
N VAL A 452 25.51 -14.83 -23.14
CA VAL A 452 25.70 -14.40 -21.76
C VAL A 452 27.07 -13.71 -21.60
N GLN A 453 28.10 -14.24 -22.23
CA GLN A 453 29.47 -13.68 -22.20
C GLN A 453 29.51 -12.27 -22.83
N ALA A 454 28.98 -12.13 -24.03
CA ALA A 454 28.93 -10.84 -24.73
C ALA A 454 28.20 -9.76 -23.94
N LEU A 455 27.07 -10.11 -23.29
CA LEU A 455 26.34 -9.20 -22.43
C LEU A 455 27.09 -8.85 -21.14
N ALA A 456 27.81 -9.80 -20.53
CA ALA A 456 28.64 -9.55 -19.36
C ALA A 456 29.78 -8.60 -19.67
N LEU A 457 30.47 -8.82 -20.79
CA LEU A 457 31.56 -7.94 -21.27
C LEU A 457 31.03 -6.53 -21.62
N SER A 458 29.85 -6.42 -22.20
CA SER A 458 29.25 -5.10 -22.50
C SER A 458 28.95 -4.30 -21.24
N LYS A 459 28.45 -4.93 -20.17
CA LYS A 459 28.25 -4.29 -18.85
C LYS A 459 29.58 -3.87 -18.22
N LEU A 460 30.59 -4.71 -18.31
CA LEU A 460 31.94 -4.39 -17.85
C LEU A 460 32.50 -3.17 -18.61
N ALA A 461 32.32 -3.11 -19.92
CA ALA A 461 32.77 -1.99 -20.75
C ALA A 461 32.16 -0.66 -20.33
N ILE A 462 30.85 -0.65 -19.97
CA ILE A 462 30.17 0.55 -19.39
C ILE A 462 30.89 0.97 -18.09
N SER A 463 31.19 0.03 -17.20
CA SER A 463 31.87 0.32 -15.94
C SER A 463 33.32 0.81 -16.14
N ILE A 464 34.03 0.27 -17.11
CA ILE A 464 35.36 0.74 -17.52
C ILE A 464 35.29 2.18 -18.05
N PHE A 465 34.31 2.47 -18.90
CA PHE A 465 34.09 3.83 -19.40
C PHE A 465 33.76 4.81 -18.25
N SER A 466 32.91 4.43 -17.33
CA SER A 466 32.55 5.22 -16.15
C SER A 466 33.76 5.50 -15.23
N SER A 467 34.76 4.64 -15.24
CA SER A 467 36.04 4.85 -14.54
C SER A 467 37.03 5.77 -15.28
N GLY A 468 36.66 6.28 -16.47
CA GLY A 468 37.44 7.23 -17.26
C GLY A 468 38.36 6.59 -18.32
N ASN A 469 38.30 5.27 -18.51
CA ASN A 469 39.16 4.57 -19.49
C ASN A 469 38.40 4.22 -20.78
N ALA A 470 38.07 5.23 -21.58
CA ALA A 470 37.30 5.07 -22.82
C ALA A 470 37.97 4.14 -23.86
N GLN A 471 39.31 4.13 -23.96
CA GLN A 471 39.99 3.28 -24.91
C GLN A 471 39.85 1.79 -24.55
N GLN A 472 40.07 1.43 -23.31
CA GLN A 472 39.90 0.06 -22.83
C GLN A 472 38.43 -0.39 -22.93
N ALA A 473 37.47 0.51 -22.61
CA ALA A 473 36.04 0.23 -22.79
C ALA A 473 35.72 -0.13 -24.25
N ARG A 474 36.27 0.62 -25.21
CA ARG A 474 36.10 0.34 -26.64
C ARG A 474 36.64 -1.03 -27.04
N GLU A 475 37.80 -1.40 -26.53
CA GLU A 475 38.40 -2.72 -26.80
C GLU A 475 37.53 -3.85 -26.32
N VAL A 476 37.00 -3.74 -25.08
CA VAL A 476 36.09 -4.74 -24.50
C VAL A 476 34.73 -4.78 -25.24
N PHE A 477 34.23 -3.65 -25.72
CA PHE A 477 33.03 -3.66 -26.59
C PHE A 477 33.25 -4.37 -27.91
N LEU A 478 34.43 -4.16 -28.54
CA LEU A 478 34.74 -4.86 -29.78
C LEU A 478 34.88 -6.37 -29.57
N GLU A 479 35.45 -6.80 -28.45
CA GLU A 479 35.48 -8.20 -28.05
C GLU A 479 34.07 -8.77 -27.84
N ALA A 480 33.20 -8.07 -27.10
CA ALA A 480 31.80 -8.46 -26.92
C ALA A 480 31.06 -8.59 -28.27
N CYS A 481 31.31 -7.68 -29.21
CA CYS A 481 30.73 -7.77 -30.56
C CYS A 481 31.26 -8.99 -31.34
N GLY A 482 32.54 -9.30 -31.24
CA GLY A 482 33.10 -10.48 -31.87
C GLY A 482 32.48 -11.78 -31.37
N ILE A 483 32.33 -11.90 -30.05
CA ILE A 483 31.65 -13.06 -29.43
C ILE A 483 30.15 -13.12 -29.84
N ALA A 484 29.47 -11.97 -29.90
CA ALA A 484 28.06 -11.91 -30.31
C ALA A 484 27.86 -12.40 -31.76
N GLU A 485 28.84 -12.14 -32.65
CA GLU A 485 28.77 -12.62 -34.04
C GLU A 485 28.97 -14.13 -34.18
N GLU A 486 29.62 -14.80 -33.23
CA GLU A 486 29.78 -16.23 -33.16
C GLU A 486 28.53 -16.98 -32.66
N ILE A 487 27.47 -16.29 -32.28
CA ILE A 487 26.20 -16.90 -31.85
C ILE A 487 25.49 -17.52 -33.06
N ASP A 488 25.28 -18.84 -33.03
CA ASP A 488 24.67 -19.59 -34.13
C ASP A 488 23.22 -19.20 -34.37
N ASP A 489 22.41 -19.05 -33.29
CA ASP A 489 21.02 -18.63 -33.40
C ASP A 489 20.93 -17.15 -33.81
N VAL A 490 20.39 -16.93 -35.01
CA VAL A 490 20.31 -15.60 -35.63
C VAL A 490 19.44 -14.63 -34.78
N GLY A 491 18.37 -15.12 -34.15
CA GLY A 491 17.50 -14.32 -33.31
C GLY A 491 18.22 -13.83 -32.04
N SER A 492 18.89 -14.76 -31.33
CA SER A 492 19.69 -14.44 -30.15
C SER A 492 20.86 -13.52 -30.50
N ARG A 493 21.55 -13.76 -31.61
CA ARG A 493 22.60 -12.89 -32.11
C ARG A 493 22.12 -11.46 -32.34
N ALA A 494 20.99 -11.30 -33.01
CA ALA A 494 20.41 -9.98 -33.26
C ALA A 494 20.04 -9.25 -31.95
N GLU A 495 19.48 -9.97 -30.99
CA GLU A 495 19.10 -9.40 -29.67
C GLU A 495 20.33 -8.96 -28.86
N VAL A 496 21.38 -9.78 -28.81
CA VAL A 496 22.63 -9.45 -28.13
C VAL A 496 23.29 -8.23 -28.75
N LEU A 497 23.38 -8.17 -30.10
CA LEU A 497 23.92 -7.00 -30.81
C LEU A 497 23.09 -5.74 -30.53
N ALA A 498 21.75 -5.82 -30.45
CA ALA A 498 20.91 -4.68 -30.07
C ALA A 498 21.23 -4.16 -28.66
N ASN A 499 21.38 -5.06 -27.69
CA ASN A 499 21.75 -4.71 -26.33
C ASN A 499 23.16 -4.08 -26.25
N ILE A 500 24.14 -4.59 -27.01
CA ILE A 500 25.46 -3.99 -27.08
C ILE A 500 25.40 -2.59 -27.71
N ALA A 501 24.60 -2.40 -28.77
CA ALA A 501 24.39 -1.08 -29.37
C ALA A 501 23.85 -0.08 -28.35
N GLY A 502 22.87 -0.49 -27.54
CA GLY A 502 22.34 0.31 -26.45
C GLY A 502 23.39 0.65 -25.37
N ALA A 503 24.25 -0.29 -25.04
CA ALA A 503 25.37 -0.07 -24.10
C ALA A 503 26.41 0.94 -24.65
N LEU A 504 26.70 0.87 -25.96
CA LEU A 504 27.58 1.80 -26.65
C LEU A 504 27.04 3.24 -26.69
N VAL A 505 25.74 3.42 -26.81
CA VAL A 505 25.10 4.75 -26.70
C VAL A 505 25.32 5.35 -25.32
N GLN A 506 25.18 4.55 -24.24
CA GLN A 506 25.43 5.03 -22.86
C GLN A 506 26.88 5.51 -22.64
N THR A 507 27.81 5.07 -23.48
CA THR A 507 29.24 5.45 -23.43
C THR A 507 29.63 6.45 -24.50
N ASP A 508 28.69 7.11 -25.16
CA ASP A 508 28.88 8.12 -26.19
C ASP A 508 29.72 7.63 -27.42
N MET A 509 29.76 6.31 -27.62
CA MET A 509 30.49 5.70 -28.76
C MET A 509 29.54 5.55 -29.97
N LEU A 510 28.93 6.66 -30.41
CA LEU A 510 27.79 6.68 -31.32
C LEU A 510 28.07 6.05 -32.71
N GLU A 511 29.26 6.22 -33.28
CA GLU A 511 29.61 5.63 -34.60
C GLU A 511 29.61 4.09 -34.54
N LEU A 512 30.25 3.53 -33.50
CA LEU A 512 30.27 2.09 -33.28
C LEU A 512 28.88 1.55 -32.96
N ALA A 513 28.13 2.27 -32.12
CA ALA A 513 26.77 1.94 -31.78
C ALA A 513 25.85 1.85 -33.01
N GLN A 514 25.99 2.78 -33.96
CA GLN A 514 25.23 2.80 -35.21
C GLN A 514 25.58 1.60 -36.11
N ASP A 515 26.87 1.24 -36.22
CA ASP A 515 27.30 0.06 -37.00
C ASP A 515 26.71 -1.23 -36.39
N ILE A 516 26.81 -1.41 -35.08
CA ILE A 516 26.28 -2.59 -34.40
C ILE A 516 24.73 -2.66 -34.47
N ALA A 517 24.02 -1.53 -34.33
CA ALA A 517 22.58 -1.47 -34.53
C ALA A 517 22.15 -1.91 -35.95
N ASN A 518 22.90 -1.48 -36.98
CA ASN A 518 22.68 -1.92 -38.36
C ASN A 518 22.89 -3.42 -38.54
N ARG A 519 23.92 -3.99 -37.85
CA ARG A 519 24.17 -5.46 -37.88
C ARG A 519 23.06 -6.22 -37.18
N SER A 520 22.59 -5.75 -36.02
CA SER A 520 21.46 -6.31 -35.30
C SER A 520 20.19 -6.33 -36.18
N GLN A 521 19.87 -5.20 -36.83
CA GLN A 521 18.74 -5.11 -37.76
C GLN A 521 18.82 -6.12 -38.89
N ARG A 522 19.98 -6.22 -39.60
CA ARG A 522 20.16 -7.18 -40.69
C ARG A 522 19.99 -8.62 -40.24
N ALA A 523 20.51 -8.96 -39.04
CA ALA A 523 20.32 -10.29 -38.48
C ALA A 523 18.85 -10.56 -38.19
N ALA A 524 18.11 -9.59 -37.61
CA ALA A 524 16.69 -9.71 -37.32
C ALA A 524 15.83 -9.82 -38.62
N GLU A 525 16.23 -9.15 -39.71
CA GLU A 525 15.59 -9.26 -41.04
C GLU A 525 15.77 -10.66 -41.64
N MET A 526 16.88 -11.34 -41.38
CA MET A 526 17.12 -12.72 -41.84
C MET A 526 16.31 -13.76 -41.05
N TYR A 527 15.80 -13.41 -39.89
CA TYR A 527 15.07 -14.29 -38.98
C TYR A 527 13.54 -14.27 -39.27
N VAL A 528 13.14 -14.73 -40.48
CA VAL A 528 11.73 -14.64 -40.96
C VAL A 528 11.02 -15.99 -40.97
N ALA A 529 11.76 -17.10 -40.91
CA ALA A 529 11.21 -18.44 -41.16
C ALA A 529 10.71 -19.20 -39.92
N GLU A 530 10.89 -18.67 -38.73
CA GLU A 530 10.56 -19.34 -37.47
C GLU A 530 9.19 -18.91 -36.92
N PRO A 531 8.45 -19.80 -36.24
CA PRO A 531 7.09 -19.53 -35.74
C PRO A 531 7.00 -18.32 -34.77
N TRP A 532 8.11 -17.94 -34.14
CA TRP A 532 8.20 -16.84 -33.15
C TRP A 532 8.97 -15.62 -33.67
N SER A 533 9.21 -15.56 -34.98
CA SER A 533 10.04 -14.51 -35.59
C SER A 533 9.52 -13.09 -35.28
N GLU A 534 8.22 -12.88 -35.29
CA GLU A 534 7.61 -11.57 -35.06
C GLU A 534 7.79 -11.10 -33.59
N GLN A 535 7.70 -12.02 -32.60
CA GLN A 535 7.98 -11.69 -31.20
C GLN A 535 9.45 -11.30 -31.00
N VAL A 536 10.37 -12.02 -31.64
CA VAL A 536 11.80 -11.72 -31.58
C VAL A 536 12.10 -10.37 -32.25
N GLN A 537 11.56 -10.15 -33.46
CA GLN A 537 11.70 -8.87 -34.16
C GLN A 537 11.13 -7.69 -33.35
N ALA A 538 9.96 -7.87 -32.71
CA ALA A 538 9.36 -6.86 -31.85
C ALA A 538 10.24 -6.55 -30.63
N ARG A 539 10.84 -7.58 -30.00
CA ARG A 539 11.74 -7.41 -28.87
C ARG A 539 13.01 -6.65 -29.25
N ILE A 540 13.64 -7.02 -30.37
CA ILE A 540 14.83 -6.35 -30.91
C ILE A 540 14.49 -4.88 -31.27
N ALA A 541 13.39 -4.66 -31.98
CA ALA A 541 12.97 -3.31 -32.36
C ALA A 541 12.72 -2.41 -31.15
N ARG A 542 12.16 -2.95 -30.05
CA ARG A 542 11.99 -2.20 -28.81
C ARG A 542 13.34 -1.83 -28.16
N VAL A 543 14.28 -2.76 -28.10
CA VAL A 543 15.62 -2.48 -27.58
C VAL A 543 16.33 -1.42 -28.42
N LEU A 544 16.25 -1.50 -29.74
CA LEU A 544 16.84 -0.49 -30.62
C LEU A 544 16.16 0.88 -30.47
N ALA A 545 14.83 0.91 -30.32
CA ALA A 545 14.09 2.16 -30.07
C ALA A 545 14.51 2.79 -28.72
N ASP A 546 14.54 2.01 -27.64
CA ASP A 546 14.96 2.49 -26.31
C ASP A 546 16.42 3.01 -26.32
N ALA A 547 17.26 2.48 -27.20
CA ALA A 547 18.63 2.95 -27.43
C ALA A 547 18.72 4.14 -28.39
N GLY A 548 17.61 4.63 -28.95
CA GLY A 548 17.56 5.77 -29.87
C GLY A 548 17.77 5.45 -31.36
N PHE A 549 17.87 4.17 -31.75
CA PHE A 549 18.02 3.73 -33.13
C PHE A 549 16.66 3.65 -33.86
N ILE A 550 16.06 4.80 -34.05
CA ILE A 550 14.68 4.99 -34.52
C ILE A 550 14.47 4.36 -35.91
N GLU A 551 15.40 4.58 -36.84
CA GLU A 551 15.29 4.11 -38.23
C GLU A 551 15.30 2.59 -38.29
N GLN A 552 16.20 1.92 -37.57
CA GLN A 552 16.32 0.49 -37.49
C GLN A 552 15.08 -0.15 -36.84
N ALA A 553 14.59 0.44 -35.76
CA ALA A 553 13.38 0.00 -35.08
C ALA A 553 12.13 0.11 -36.00
N CYS A 554 12.02 1.20 -36.77
CA CYS A 554 10.95 1.38 -37.74
C CYS A 554 11.01 0.36 -38.91
N LEU A 555 12.22 0.02 -39.36
CA LEU A 555 12.38 -0.98 -40.43
C LEU A 555 11.91 -2.37 -39.94
N LEU A 556 12.29 -2.76 -38.72
CA LEU A 556 11.82 -4.01 -38.12
C LEU A 556 10.29 -4.01 -37.87
N ALA A 557 9.74 -2.89 -37.40
CA ALA A 557 8.29 -2.78 -37.19
C ALA A 557 7.46 -3.04 -38.45
N LYS A 558 7.99 -2.72 -39.64
CA LYS A 558 7.31 -2.99 -40.92
C LYS A 558 7.26 -4.47 -41.27
N LEU A 559 8.12 -5.31 -40.71
CA LEU A 559 8.16 -6.75 -40.96
C LEU A 559 7.17 -7.52 -40.07
N ILE A 560 6.69 -6.89 -39.00
CA ILE A 560 5.77 -7.49 -38.05
C ILE A 560 4.34 -7.41 -38.62
N ASN A 561 3.72 -8.54 -38.85
CA ASN A 561 2.34 -8.62 -39.35
C ASN A 561 1.32 -8.54 -38.19
N ASP A 562 1.66 -9.06 -37.02
CA ASP A 562 0.83 -8.92 -35.83
C ASP A 562 0.65 -7.44 -35.46
N SER A 563 -0.60 -6.98 -35.55
CA SER A 563 -0.94 -5.56 -35.34
C SER A 563 -0.67 -5.09 -33.93
N ILE A 564 -0.80 -5.96 -32.93
CA ILE A 564 -0.60 -5.62 -31.50
C ILE A 564 0.90 -5.43 -31.24
N LEU A 565 1.72 -6.40 -31.67
CA LEU A 565 3.18 -6.34 -31.52
C LEU A 565 3.76 -5.14 -32.29
N ARG A 566 3.28 -4.89 -33.50
CA ARG A 566 3.69 -3.73 -34.31
C ARG A 566 3.39 -2.42 -33.61
N VAL A 567 2.18 -2.27 -33.05
CA VAL A 567 1.78 -1.07 -32.30
C VAL A 567 2.65 -0.87 -31.06
N GLU A 568 2.97 -1.92 -30.30
CA GLU A 568 3.87 -1.83 -29.15
C GLU A 568 5.27 -1.29 -29.54
N VAL A 569 5.82 -1.75 -30.67
CA VAL A 569 7.09 -1.24 -31.18
C VAL A 569 6.97 0.23 -31.59
N LEU A 570 5.92 0.59 -32.32
CA LEU A 570 5.72 1.96 -32.78
C LEU A 570 5.52 2.96 -31.65
N ILE A 571 4.88 2.55 -30.53
CA ILE A 571 4.80 3.35 -29.30
C ILE A 571 6.22 3.63 -28.76
N LYS A 572 7.05 2.59 -28.66
CA LYS A 572 8.43 2.72 -28.19
C LYS A 572 9.26 3.64 -29.08
N VAL A 573 9.08 3.56 -30.38
CA VAL A 573 9.72 4.47 -31.35
C VAL A 573 9.32 5.94 -31.09
N VAL A 574 8.02 6.20 -30.91
CA VAL A 574 7.55 7.57 -30.60
C VAL A 574 8.10 8.05 -29.27
N GLN A 575 8.08 7.22 -28.22
CA GLN A 575 8.67 7.56 -26.92
C GLN A 575 10.16 7.89 -27.04
N ALA A 576 10.92 7.08 -27.79
CA ALA A 576 12.35 7.34 -28.03
C ALA A 576 12.60 8.64 -28.78
N MET A 577 11.76 8.98 -29.77
CA MET A 577 11.86 10.27 -30.49
C MET A 577 11.62 11.47 -29.57
N ILE A 578 10.64 11.34 -28.67
CA ILE A 578 10.31 12.37 -27.68
C ILE A 578 11.48 12.54 -26.70
N ASN A 579 11.96 11.43 -26.12
CA ASN A 579 13.09 11.42 -25.17
C ASN A 579 14.38 12.01 -25.78
N ALA A 580 14.58 11.85 -27.10
CA ALA A 580 15.68 12.47 -27.85
C ALA A 580 15.46 13.98 -28.14
N GLY A 581 14.42 14.60 -27.59
CA GLY A 581 14.08 16.01 -27.81
C GLY A 581 13.45 16.32 -29.18
N SER A 582 13.19 15.30 -30.00
CA SER A 582 12.60 15.44 -31.33
C SER A 582 11.07 15.32 -31.30
N VAL A 583 10.44 16.05 -30.39
CA VAL A 583 8.99 15.96 -30.11
C VAL A 583 8.13 16.16 -31.34
N LYS A 584 8.46 17.19 -32.17
CA LYS A 584 7.74 17.46 -33.42
C LYS A 584 7.81 16.29 -34.39
N SER A 585 8.95 15.66 -34.51
CA SER A 585 9.15 14.48 -35.37
C SER A 585 8.40 13.27 -34.82
N GLY A 586 8.44 13.06 -33.49
CA GLY A 586 7.68 12.02 -32.80
C GLY A 586 6.18 12.17 -33.02
N TYR A 587 5.66 13.37 -32.88
CA TYR A 587 4.25 13.68 -33.16
C TYR A 587 3.88 13.41 -34.62
N GLN A 588 4.64 13.93 -35.58
CA GLN A 588 4.39 13.71 -37.01
C GLN A 588 4.48 12.22 -37.38
N PHE A 589 5.35 11.48 -36.75
CA PHE A 589 5.45 10.05 -36.92
C PHE A 589 4.22 9.33 -36.35
N ALA A 590 3.81 9.68 -35.12
CA ALA A 590 2.61 9.13 -34.51
C ALA A 590 1.34 9.44 -35.30
N GLU A 591 1.25 10.65 -35.92
CA GLU A 591 0.15 11.00 -36.83
C GLU A 591 0.13 10.14 -38.09
N LYS A 592 1.30 9.82 -38.66
CA LYS A 592 1.41 8.93 -39.84
C LYS A 592 0.98 7.51 -39.57
N ILE A 593 1.23 7.00 -38.37
CA ILE A 593 0.89 5.63 -37.95
C ILE A 593 -0.46 5.56 -37.22
N ARG A 594 -1.21 6.65 -37.21
CA ARG A 594 -2.51 6.77 -36.50
C ARG A 594 -3.47 5.64 -36.87
N ASP A 595 -3.53 5.25 -38.13
CA ASP A 595 -4.43 4.21 -38.60
C ASP A 595 -4.05 2.80 -38.05
N ASP A 596 -2.76 2.57 -37.79
CA ASP A 596 -2.25 1.41 -37.09
C ASP A 596 -2.50 1.49 -35.57
N LEU A 597 -2.36 2.70 -34.99
CA LEU A 597 -2.60 2.95 -33.57
C LEU A 597 -4.07 2.91 -33.19
N TRP A 598 -4.98 3.14 -34.15
CA TRP A 598 -6.43 3.13 -33.93
C TRP A 598 -6.96 1.82 -33.36
N ILE A 599 -6.19 0.74 -33.48
CA ILE A 599 -6.53 -0.59 -32.94
C ILE A 599 -6.38 -0.64 -31.42
N CYS A 600 -5.69 0.33 -30.79
CA CYS A 600 -5.39 0.29 -29.35
C CYS A 600 -5.46 1.67 -28.69
N ASP A 601 -6.60 1.99 -28.06
CA ASP A 601 -6.77 3.20 -27.22
C ASP A 601 -5.66 3.38 -26.18
N SER A 602 -5.18 2.26 -25.63
CA SER A 602 -4.07 2.23 -24.66
C SER A 602 -2.76 2.76 -25.23
N ALA A 603 -2.53 2.64 -26.54
CA ALA A 603 -1.34 3.12 -27.21
C ALA A 603 -1.33 4.65 -27.34
N ILE A 604 -2.44 5.20 -27.82
CA ILE A 604 -2.63 6.65 -27.95
C ILE A 604 -2.54 7.31 -26.56
N PHE A 605 -3.15 6.66 -25.54
CA PHE A 605 -3.07 7.09 -24.16
C PHE A 605 -1.62 7.20 -23.66
N LYS A 606 -0.80 6.15 -23.84
CA LYS A 606 0.60 6.14 -23.41
C LYS A 606 1.45 7.22 -24.09
N ILE A 607 1.22 7.46 -25.38
CA ILE A 607 1.91 8.51 -26.13
C ILE A 607 1.51 9.89 -25.60
N ALA A 608 0.21 10.13 -25.42
CA ALA A 608 -0.29 11.40 -24.91
C ALA A 608 0.19 11.67 -23.47
N ASP A 609 0.21 10.63 -22.63
CA ASP A 609 0.72 10.68 -21.25
C ASP A 609 2.22 11.06 -21.23
N GLN A 610 3.04 10.39 -22.04
CA GLN A 610 4.46 10.67 -22.16
C GLN A 610 4.75 12.09 -22.68
N LEU A 611 4.06 12.51 -23.75
CA LEU A 611 4.18 13.89 -24.28
C LEU A 611 3.87 14.94 -23.20
N THR A 612 2.91 14.63 -22.36
CA THR A 612 2.47 15.50 -21.29
C THR A 612 3.50 15.54 -20.14
N GLU A 613 4.07 14.40 -19.76
CA GLU A 613 5.13 14.31 -18.73
C GLU A 613 6.42 15.03 -19.15
N ASP A 614 6.74 15.01 -20.44
CA ASP A 614 7.91 15.71 -21.02
C ASP A 614 7.66 17.22 -21.24
N GLY A 615 6.53 17.76 -20.76
CA GLY A 615 6.18 19.17 -20.86
C GLY A 615 5.67 19.62 -22.24
N CYS A 616 5.44 18.68 -23.16
CA CYS A 616 4.94 18.93 -24.51
C CYS A 616 3.42 18.93 -24.55
N ILE A 617 2.82 19.77 -23.73
CA ILE A 617 1.38 19.77 -23.39
C ILE A 617 0.50 19.92 -24.64
N GLU A 618 0.87 20.79 -25.61
CA GLU A 618 0.08 21.02 -26.84
C GLU A 618 -0.06 19.74 -27.68
N TRP A 619 1.04 19.01 -27.82
CA TRP A 619 1.06 17.76 -28.56
C TRP A 619 0.28 16.64 -27.83
N GLY A 620 0.38 16.61 -26.50
CA GLY A 620 -0.41 15.69 -25.67
C GLY A 620 -1.91 15.96 -25.82
N MET A 621 -2.32 17.23 -25.84
CA MET A 621 -3.71 17.64 -26.06
C MET A 621 -4.23 17.23 -27.45
N ASP A 622 -3.44 17.41 -28.50
CA ASP A 622 -3.82 17.01 -29.86
C ASP A 622 -3.98 15.49 -29.97
N PHE A 623 -3.10 14.71 -29.32
CA PHE A 623 -3.25 13.26 -29.25
C PHE A 623 -4.50 12.81 -28.50
N VAL A 624 -4.83 13.46 -27.38
CA VAL A 624 -6.06 13.16 -26.63
C VAL A 624 -7.32 13.39 -27.45
N ARG A 625 -7.31 14.38 -28.35
CA ARG A 625 -8.44 14.62 -29.30
C ARG A 625 -8.66 13.50 -30.29
N LEU A 626 -7.63 12.67 -30.51
CA LEU A 626 -7.72 11.49 -31.40
C LEU A 626 -8.27 10.23 -30.68
N LEU A 627 -8.39 10.24 -29.35
CA LEU A 627 -8.89 9.10 -28.58
C LEU A 627 -10.38 8.87 -28.83
N PRO A 628 -10.77 7.70 -29.33
CA PRO A 628 -12.17 7.38 -29.57
C PRO A 628 -12.95 7.09 -28.29
N SER A 629 -12.29 6.64 -27.21
CA SER A 629 -12.94 6.36 -25.94
C SER A 629 -12.73 7.48 -24.92
N TYR A 630 -13.84 7.92 -24.33
CA TYR A 630 -13.85 8.99 -23.34
C TYR A 630 -13.13 8.62 -22.03
N ARG A 631 -13.23 7.37 -21.61
CA ARG A 631 -12.69 6.91 -20.33
C ARG A 631 -11.16 6.96 -20.29
N SER A 632 -10.50 6.55 -21.38
CA SER A 632 -9.04 6.63 -21.51
C SER A 632 -8.55 8.06 -21.66
N SER A 633 -9.39 8.98 -22.20
CA SER A 633 -9.02 10.37 -22.34
C SER A 633 -9.08 11.20 -21.05
N LEU A 634 -9.91 10.79 -20.07
CA LEU A 634 -10.11 11.56 -18.83
C LEU A 634 -8.85 11.67 -17.97
N ASP A 635 -8.12 10.58 -17.80
CA ASP A 635 -6.92 10.55 -16.96
C ASP A 635 -5.79 11.41 -17.57
N VAL A 636 -5.62 11.37 -18.90
CA VAL A 636 -4.64 12.22 -19.58
C VAL A 636 -5.07 13.69 -19.54
N ARG A 637 -6.34 13.97 -19.77
CA ARG A 637 -6.87 15.35 -19.71
C ARG A 637 -6.72 15.95 -18.32
N ARG A 638 -6.90 15.14 -17.28
CA ARG A 638 -6.65 15.54 -15.90
C ARG A 638 -5.17 15.93 -15.70
N LYS A 639 -4.23 15.09 -16.13
CA LYS A 639 -2.79 15.38 -16.07
C LYS A 639 -2.43 16.65 -16.84
N ILE A 640 -3.00 16.83 -18.02
CA ILE A 640 -2.80 18.04 -18.83
C ILE A 640 -3.26 19.28 -18.07
N LEU A 641 -4.45 19.27 -17.48
CA LEU A 641 -4.96 20.38 -16.69
C LEU A 641 -4.07 20.67 -15.48
N GLU A 642 -3.63 19.63 -14.75
CA GLU A 642 -2.71 19.78 -13.63
C GLU A 642 -1.38 20.40 -14.04
N LEU A 643 -0.82 20.01 -15.20
CA LEU A 643 0.44 20.56 -15.72
C LEU A 643 0.30 22.00 -16.24
N LEU A 644 -0.80 22.31 -16.92
CA LEU A 644 -1.09 23.68 -17.35
C LEU A 644 -1.17 24.63 -16.15
N VAL A 645 -1.81 24.19 -15.07
CA VAL A 645 -1.91 24.97 -13.83
C VAL A 645 -0.54 25.10 -13.15
N ARG A 646 0.23 24.01 -13.02
CA ARG A 646 1.60 24.03 -12.45
C ARG A 646 2.54 24.94 -13.24
N SER A 647 2.35 25.03 -14.56
CA SER A 647 3.13 25.89 -15.46
C SER A 647 2.60 27.34 -15.53
N ALA A 648 1.65 27.71 -14.67
CA ALA A 648 0.96 28.99 -14.65
C ALA A 648 0.27 29.39 -15.99
N ARG A 649 -0.07 28.43 -16.83
CA ARG A 649 -0.79 28.59 -18.11
C ARG A 649 -2.31 28.54 -17.89
N PHE A 650 -2.81 29.43 -17.05
CA PHE A 650 -4.20 29.40 -16.58
C PHE A 650 -5.25 29.62 -17.68
N ASP A 651 -4.94 30.47 -18.69
CA ASP A 651 -5.87 30.68 -19.80
C ASP A 651 -6.00 29.47 -20.71
N ASP A 652 -4.91 28.76 -20.94
CA ASP A 652 -4.92 27.53 -21.72
C ASP A 652 -5.68 26.40 -20.96
N ALA A 653 -5.49 26.27 -19.65
CA ALA A 653 -6.26 25.37 -18.82
C ALA A 653 -7.77 25.72 -18.85
N ALA A 654 -8.13 26.99 -18.75
CA ALA A 654 -9.51 27.42 -18.85
C ALA A 654 -10.13 27.11 -20.22
N ASN A 655 -9.38 27.31 -21.31
CA ASN A 655 -9.83 26.99 -22.68
C ASN A 655 -10.02 25.48 -22.86
N GLU A 656 -9.13 24.66 -22.32
CA GLU A 656 -9.26 23.19 -22.36
C GLU A 656 -10.50 22.72 -21.59
N ILE A 657 -10.81 23.30 -20.44
CA ILE A 657 -12.04 23.01 -19.70
C ILE A 657 -13.27 23.34 -20.54
N VAL A 658 -13.29 24.50 -21.22
CA VAL A 658 -14.39 24.88 -22.13
C VAL A 658 -14.58 23.87 -23.26
N LEU A 659 -13.48 23.40 -23.86
CA LEU A 659 -13.51 22.37 -24.89
C LEU A 659 -14.10 21.04 -24.36
N GLN A 660 -13.70 20.65 -23.18
CA GLN A 660 -14.22 19.42 -22.55
C GLN A 660 -15.71 19.51 -22.24
N LEU A 661 -16.20 20.64 -21.75
CA LEU A 661 -17.63 20.89 -21.54
C LEU A 661 -18.44 20.84 -22.84
N GLY A 662 -17.88 21.28 -23.96
CA GLY A 662 -18.51 21.26 -25.28
C GLY A 662 -18.61 19.86 -25.93
N ILE A 663 -17.65 18.98 -25.62
CA ILE A 663 -17.56 17.62 -26.19
C ILE A 663 -18.53 16.65 -25.49
N SER A 664 -19.02 17.01 -24.32
CA SER A 664 -19.88 16.15 -23.48
C SER A 664 -21.19 15.67 -24.12
N GLY A 665 -21.57 16.15 -25.28
CA GLY A 665 -22.84 15.81 -25.95
C GLY A 665 -22.82 14.71 -27.00
N GLY A 666 -21.66 14.15 -27.38
CA GLY A 666 -21.55 13.43 -28.67
C GLY A 666 -21.43 11.90 -28.66
N SER A 667 -20.88 11.25 -27.67
CA SER A 667 -20.53 9.81 -27.75
C SER A 667 -20.34 9.07 -26.43
N PHE A 668 -21.23 9.25 -25.47
CA PHE A 668 -21.07 8.63 -24.16
C PHE A 668 -21.85 7.31 -24.00
N HIS A 669 -21.17 6.31 -23.45
CA HIS A 669 -21.79 5.02 -23.16
C HIS A 669 -22.73 5.04 -21.94
N THR A 670 -22.59 5.99 -21.00
CA THR A 670 -23.53 6.19 -19.88
C THR A 670 -23.57 7.64 -19.42
N LEU A 671 -24.77 8.13 -19.09
CA LEU A 671 -25.01 9.50 -18.54
C LEU A 671 -24.23 9.76 -17.26
N ASN A 672 -24.07 8.75 -16.42
CA ASN A 672 -23.35 8.85 -15.14
C ASN A 672 -21.82 9.17 -15.29
N GLN A 673 -21.20 8.76 -16.41
CA GLN A 673 -19.78 9.07 -16.67
C GLN A 673 -19.57 10.54 -17.05
N VAL A 674 -20.50 11.09 -17.82
CA VAL A 674 -20.49 12.52 -18.18
C VAL A 674 -20.68 13.37 -16.94
N ALA A 675 -21.62 13.00 -16.08
CA ALA A 675 -21.89 13.67 -14.84
C ALA A 675 -20.65 13.69 -13.91
N ALA A 676 -20.01 12.55 -13.71
CA ALA A 676 -18.80 12.44 -12.89
C ALA A 676 -17.62 13.28 -13.44
N CYS A 677 -17.47 13.36 -14.77
CA CYS A 677 -16.45 14.20 -15.39
C CYS A 677 -16.69 15.68 -15.13
N ASN A 678 -17.90 16.14 -15.35
CA ASN A 678 -18.25 17.53 -15.14
C ASN A 678 -18.11 17.94 -13.68
N ARG A 679 -18.44 17.05 -12.73
CA ARG A 679 -18.16 17.25 -11.31
C ARG A 679 -16.67 17.42 -11.04
N PHE A 680 -15.85 16.56 -11.62
CA PHE A 680 -14.39 16.68 -11.52
C PHE A 680 -13.89 18.04 -12.04
N LEU A 681 -14.35 18.49 -13.22
CA LEU A 681 -13.97 19.78 -13.79
C LEU A 681 -14.38 20.95 -12.90
N ALA A 682 -15.59 20.90 -12.34
CA ALA A 682 -16.07 21.91 -11.41
C ALA A 682 -15.19 21.98 -10.15
N ARG A 683 -14.86 20.83 -9.56
CA ARG A 683 -13.96 20.75 -8.40
C ARG A 683 -12.55 21.25 -8.74
N PHE A 684 -12.01 20.84 -9.87
CA PHE A 684 -10.69 21.28 -10.34
C PHE A 684 -10.61 22.80 -10.47
N CYS A 685 -11.64 23.46 -11.03
CA CYS A 685 -11.71 24.92 -11.10
C CYS A 685 -11.67 25.56 -9.69
N CYS A 686 -12.42 25.04 -8.77
CA CYS A 686 -12.45 25.53 -7.37
C CYS A 686 -11.09 25.36 -6.67
N ASP A 687 -10.46 24.20 -6.82
CA ASP A 687 -9.15 23.92 -6.24
C ASP A 687 -8.05 24.79 -6.85
N THR A 688 -8.13 25.10 -8.15
CA THR A 688 -7.23 26.03 -8.83
C THR A 688 -7.39 27.46 -8.34
N VAL A 689 -8.63 27.94 -8.16
CA VAL A 689 -8.90 29.27 -7.58
C VAL A 689 -8.35 29.36 -6.16
N ARG A 690 -8.51 28.30 -5.38
CA ARG A 690 -8.00 28.22 -4.01
C ARG A 690 -6.47 28.31 -3.96
N ALA A 691 -5.79 27.56 -4.83
CA ALA A 691 -4.32 27.50 -4.84
C ALA A 691 -3.65 28.76 -5.41
N HIS A 692 -4.31 29.46 -6.34
CA HIS A 692 -3.71 30.49 -7.17
C HIS A 692 -4.54 31.79 -7.28
N GLY A 693 -5.51 32.01 -6.38
CA GLY A 693 -6.48 33.12 -6.47
C GLY A 693 -5.88 34.53 -6.62
N GLY A 694 -4.67 34.77 -6.11
CA GLY A 694 -3.97 36.07 -6.27
C GLY A 694 -3.43 36.35 -7.69
N SER A 695 -3.31 35.32 -8.54
CA SER A 695 -2.75 35.39 -9.91
C SER A 695 -3.76 35.03 -11.00
N LEU A 696 -5.04 34.79 -10.65
CA LEU A 696 -6.08 34.32 -11.55
C LEU A 696 -7.20 35.33 -11.77
N HIS A 697 -7.82 35.26 -12.94
CA HIS A 697 -9.15 35.83 -13.16
C HIS A 697 -10.21 34.98 -12.47
N VAL A 698 -10.35 35.12 -11.16
CA VAL A 698 -11.20 34.30 -10.28
C VAL A 698 -12.62 34.14 -10.84
N GLU A 699 -13.23 35.25 -11.33
CA GLU A 699 -14.57 35.23 -11.86
C GLU A 699 -14.74 34.32 -13.09
N LYS A 700 -13.73 34.28 -14.00
CA LYS A 700 -13.70 33.39 -15.16
C LYS A 700 -13.69 31.90 -14.73
N TRP A 701 -12.86 31.58 -13.76
CA TRP A 701 -12.74 30.21 -13.26
C TRP A 701 -13.98 29.74 -12.47
N MET A 702 -14.57 30.64 -11.71
CA MET A 702 -15.84 30.38 -11.01
C MET A 702 -17.01 30.20 -11.99
N GLU A 703 -17.04 30.94 -13.10
CA GLU A 703 -18.05 30.73 -14.15
C GLU A 703 -17.87 29.36 -14.85
N LEU A 704 -16.64 28.91 -15.10
CA LEU A 704 -16.37 27.57 -15.61
C LEU A 704 -16.80 26.47 -14.65
N ALA A 705 -16.56 26.66 -13.35
CA ALA A 705 -17.02 25.74 -12.31
C ALA A 705 -18.56 25.65 -12.29
N ARG A 706 -19.28 26.79 -12.40
CA ARG A 706 -20.74 26.85 -12.49
C ARG A 706 -21.28 26.06 -13.68
N ARG A 707 -20.70 26.29 -14.86
CA ARG A 707 -21.09 25.55 -16.07
C ARG A 707 -20.86 24.05 -15.94
N ALA A 708 -19.71 23.66 -15.44
CA ALA A 708 -19.39 22.26 -15.24
C ALA A 708 -20.38 21.60 -14.26
N LEU A 709 -20.73 22.28 -13.18
CA LEU A 709 -21.68 21.79 -12.20
C LEU A 709 -23.10 21.64 -12.79
N ILE A 710 -23.57 22.62 -13.56
CA ILE A 710 -24.86 22.55 -14.25
C ILE A 710 -24.89 21.34 -15.21
N TYR A 711 -23.83 21.12 -15.99
CA TYR A 711 -23.74 19.95 -16.86
C TYR A 711 -23.71 18.64 -16.09
N SER A 712 -23.05 18.58 -14.91
CA SER A 712 -23.08 17.40 -14.05
C SER A 712 -24.53 17.02 -13.68
N TRP A 713 -25.34 17.98 -13.26
CA TRP A 713 -26.75 17.77 -12.90
C TRP A 713 -27.64 17.43 -14.10
N LEU A 714 -27.44 18.06 -15.24
CA LEU A 714 -28.19 17.78 -16.47
C LEU A 714 -28.01 16.33 -16.94
N TYR A 715 -26.88 15.72 -16.61
CA TYR A 715 -26.56 14.34 -16.95
C TYR A 715 -26.80 13.33 -15.82
N GLY A 716 -27.50 13.73 -14.77
CA GLY A 716 -28.07 12.81 -13.78
C GLY A 716 -27.28 12.65 -12.49
N GLU A 717 -26.28 13.50 -12.22
CA GLU A 717 -25.67 13.55 -10.89
C GLU A 717 -26.65 14.08 -9.87
N SER A 718 -26.64 13.48 -8.68
CA SER A 718 -27.40 14.02 -7.56
C SER A 718 -26.83 15.37 -7.14
N LEU A 719 -27.72 16.33 -6.87
CA LEU A 719 -27.34 17.66 -6.37
C LEU A 719 -26.53 17.54 -5.07
N TRP A 720 -26.80 16.50 -4.30
CA TRP A 720 -26.10 16.22 -3.03
C TRP A 720 -24.67 15.68 -3.21
N ASP A 721 -24.40 14.93 -4.29
CA ASP A 721 -23.05 14.40 -4.58
C ASP A 721 -22.08 15.48 -5.02
N SER A 722 -22.57 16.63 -5.47
CA SER A 722 -21.79 17.79 -5.94
C SER A 722 -22.05 19.05 -5.11
N TYR A 723 -22.70 18.91 -3.97
CA TYR A 723 -23.12 20.02 -3.14
C TYR A 723 -21.94 20.82 -2.55
N ASP A 724 -20.84 20.14 -2.24
CA ASP A 724 -19.57 20.73 -1.82
C ASP A 724 -19.00 21.70 -2.87
N VAL A 725 -19.18 21.37 -4.13
CA VAL A 725 -18.77 22.23 -5.26
C VAL A 725 -19.77 23.37 -5.46
N LEU A 726 -21.07 23.12 -5.29
CA LEU A 726 -22.10 24.15 -5.41
C LEU A 726 -21.91 25.28 -4.40
N LEU A 727 -21.59 24.95 -3.15
CA LEU A 727 -21.32 25.93 -2.11
C LEU A 727 -20.15 26.86 -2.44
N LEU A 728 -19.12 26.34 -3.13
CA LEU A 728 -17.99 27.14 -3.58
C LEU A 728 -18.32 28.05 -4.76
N VAL A 729 -19.18 27.57 -5.65
CA VAL A 729 -19.39 28.15 -6.98
C VAL A 729 -20.56 29.15 -7.00
N ALA A 730 -21.56 28.91 -6.18
CA ALA A 730 -22.78 29.72 -6.14
C ALA A 730 -23.43 29.68 -4.74
N PRO A 731 -22.81 30.31 -3.74
CA PRO A 731 -23.33 30.31 -2.38
C PRO A 731 -24.77 30.84 -2.29
N GLU A 732 -25.12 31.82 -3.13
CA GLU A 732 -26.48 32.36 -3.23
C GLU A 732 -27.53 31.36 -3.75
N PHE A 733 -27.09 30.32 -4.49
CA PHE A 733 -27.98 29.23 -4.95
C PHE A 733 -28.13 28.15 -3.88
N ALA A 734 -27.09 27.93 -3.08
CA ALA A 734 -27.11 27.00 -1.98
C ALA A 734 -28.15 27.44 -0.88
N GLU A 735 -28.40 28.74 -0.76
CA GLU A 735 -29.44 29.26 0.12
C GLU A 735 -30.89 28.92 -0.33
N ARG A 736 -31.09 28.51 -1.57
CA ARG A 736 -32.41 28.25 -2.18
C ARG A 736 -32.68 26.75 -2.39
N VAL A 737 -31.69 25.91 -2.27
CA VAL A 737 -31.75 24.45 -2.40
C VAL A 737 -31.84 23.78 -1.03
#